data_865bb88a6c36e5cea549a59d342f0f9c
#
_entry.id   865bb88a6c36e5cea549a59d342f0f9c
#
_cell.length_a   1.000
_cell.length_b   1.000
_cell.length_c   1.000
_cell.angle_alpha   90.00
_cell.angle_beta   90.00
_cell.angle_gamma   90.00
#
_symmetry.space_group_name_H-M   'P 1'
#
loop_
_entity.id
_entity.type
_entity.pdbx_description
1 polymer ?
#
loop_
_entity_poly.entity_id
_entity_poly.type
_entity_poly.pdbx_seq_one_letter_code
_entity_poly.pdbx_strand_id
1 'polypeptide(L)'
;MIKTSAIFSAHAIHVLLRNTLIFFIVIFTALFFWLKAGITADRLTLGHYEIDGLYIKLDKKLTLKAKNIIIPKSKADPSFKNVDKTFDTIKYLFTFFDYIELEKIHFDNNELKVIFADNILYVTSDDYEIAGNIERVGEKLVADVSLLYIKKDDINIIGQLTYDLKHDRLETKGTFDAYHIKGDFDATKEDSTVVFVINSEPFSDLRTVINKFSLKPSIKSWIVDKVKAKKYALHYLSGKGKIGKEGFKIDFDALRGEILFEDVQIYYKEKLAPVLAPSFLLNYRNGGLYFDLKEPTYKNRSLKGSKVAITDLVGKKPTILILDLHIRSQIDSVVQEILKAYKLNIPVRQKGERSKLDIKIDIPLKKSAKKITVLVNADVGKGEVVYDQIKLPILKGNVKYDSRKKESIVVKAELQKGVALIYKTKLPVISGNITYAKSLVGLKKVHIKESWYDGKVDGKTNLKTKRADLKFDAKHVSIGDEEKFFVLKNRTLPLHLEYKKNVTVDIPSLKLKIINQPKEMLIQLEEIEKIKPYLKNIGLQIDGGKLDIRTKEFKTYTFKGELKRRSCFFYDKENLCHTKVPCNGTVTKNGFDFYAFDKRLHFNVEKSRLTLKNLNIDLKQFLASRDKIQKKSKVKRLVIIGKKSKLRYGKYRLVTDSYDIEIKPNGNIKALGSLDGDIIKFSRKGKQLFIQALRVKDKLLHPLIHFKGLKKGRYSLKISGDPDKVMKGHIIVEGGTLSNFKAYNNTLAFINTIPALATLSSPGFSEKGFKIKEGVIEYRMIGERIIFDSVYIKGRSATIVGKGEINIKKKTINMKLAIQTARELGSFVGNLPLLGYILMGKDKSMTVGLKITGTLDKPKVQTTAAQDILTLPLQILKRTIESPAHIINK
;
A
#
# COMPACT_ATOMS: atom_id res chain seq x y z
N MET A 1 -42.70 19.25 -11.81
CA MET A 1 -42.42 20.68 -12.18
C MET A 1 -42.73 20.99 -13.64
N ILE A 2 -42.40 20.23 -14.64
CA ILE A 2 -42.44 20.53 -16.05
C ILE A 2 -43.80 20.23 -16.72
N LYS A 3 -44.60 19.28 -16.24
CA LYS A 3 -46.00 19.12 -16.67
C LYS A 3 -46.80 20.41 -16.58
N THR A 4 -46.42 21.29 -15.68
CA THR A 4 -47.18 22.48 -15.32
C THR A 4 -46.78 23.67 -16.21
N SER A 5 -45.49 23.82 -16.67
CA SER A 5 -45.12 24.96 -17.54
C SER A 5 -45.65 24.78 -18.96
N ALA A 6 -45.70 23.58 -19.51
CA ALA A 6 -46.31 23.31 -20.81
C ALA A 6 -47.83 23.50 -20.76
N ILE A 7 -48.49 23.09 -19.68
CA ILE A 7 -49.91 23.29 -19.40
C ILE A 7 -50.20 24.78 -19.31
N PHE A 8 -49.27 25.61 -18.87
CA PHE A 8 -49.48 27.04 -18.63
C PHE A 8 -49.42 27.91 -19.89
N SER A 9 -48.42 27.62 -20.75
CA SER A 9 -48.39 28.30 -22.07
C SER A 9 -49.67 27.97 -22.85
N ALA A 10 -50.13 26.76 -22.78
CA ALA A 10 -51.35 26.31 -23.39
C ALA A 10 -52.61 26.91 -22.76
N HIS A 11 -52.63 27.10 -21.44
CA HIS A 11 -53.79 27.70 -20.74
C HIS A 11 -53.90 29.22 -21.05
N ALA A 12 -52.81 29.97 -21.15
CA ALA A 12 -52.83 31.37 -21.56
C ALA A 12 -53.39 31.55 -22.95
N ILE A 13 -53.01 30.73 -23.91
CA ILE A 13 -53.53 30.69 -25.26
C ILE A 13 -55.00 30.32 -25.24
N HIS A 14 -55.39 29.35 -24.46
CA HIS A 14 -56.79 28.95 -24.32
C HIS A 14 -57.65 30.03 -23.77
N VAL A 15 -57.24 30.71 -22.70
CA VAL A 15 -57.99 31.82 -22.11
C VAL A 15 -58.17 32.98 -23.13
N LEU A 16 -57.10 33.31 -23.88
CA LEU A 16 -57.11 34.35 -24.88
C LEU A 16 -58.06 34.04 -26.07
N LEU A 17 -57.91 32.86 -26.65
CA LEU A 17 -58.79 32.39 -27.74
C LEU A 17 -60.24 32.21 -27.27
N ARG A 18 -60.41 31.65 -26.06
CA ARG A 18 -61.73 31.47 -25.47
C ARG A 18 -62.47 32.83 -25.28
N ASN A 19 -61.79 33.78 -24.63
CA ASN A 19 -62.43 35.07 -24.36
C ASN A 19 -62.70 35.83 -25.62
N THR A 20 -61.85 35.82 -26.63
CA THR A 20 -62.04 36.37 -27.92
C THR A 20 -63.19 35.69 -28.65
N LEU A 21 -63.25 34.40 -28.63
CA LEU A 21 -64.29 33.60 -29.27
C LEU A 21 -65.67 33.77 -28.60
N ILE A 22 -65.75 33.71 -27.29
CA ILE A 22 -66.99 33.89 -26.50
C ILE A 22 -67.55 35.24 -26.74
N PHE A 23 -66.69 36.28 -26.84
CA PHE A 23 -67.06 37.62 -27.08
C PHE A 23 -67.73 37.80 -28.46
N PHE A 24 -67.17 37.25 -29.52
CA PHE A 24 -67.79 37.23 -30.83
C PHE A 24 -69.15 36.49 -30.85
N ILE A 25 -69.30 35.42 -30.16
CA ILE A 25 -70.47 34.57 -30.03
C ILE A 25 -71.62 35.36 -29.40
N VAL A 26 -71.35 36.03 -28.28
CA VAL A 26 -72.41 36.85 -27.58
C VAL A 26 -72.96 37.95 -28.45
N ILE A 27 -72.13 38.69 -29.21
CA ILE A 27 -72.56 39.83 -30.05
C ILE A 27 -73.39 39.36 -31.21
N PHE A 28 -73.03 38.31 -31.87
CA PHE A 28 -73.75 37.84 -33.06
C PHE A 28 -75.08 37.17 -32.71
N THR A 29 -75.18 36.52 -31.59
CA THR A 29 -76.44 35.90 -31.12
C THR A 29 -77.46 37.01 -30.75
N ALA A 30 -77.03 38.07 -30.15
CA ALA A 30 -77.89 39.22 -29.83
C ALA A 30 -78.40 39.96 -31.07
N LEU A 31 -77.63 40.04 -32.12
CA LEU A 31 -77.98 40.76 -33.36
C LEU A 31 -79.01 40.00 -34.21
N PHE A 32 -79.01 38.69 -34.20
CA PHE A 32 -79.88 37.88 -35.08
C PHE A 32 -81.36 37.94 -34.78
N PHE A 33 -81.81 38.15 -33.55
CA PHE A 33 -83.20 38.16 -33.14
C PHE A 33 -83.93 39.50 -33.44
N TRP A 34 -83.29 40.57 -33.82
CA TRP A 34 -83.72 41.84 -33.91
C TRP A 34 -84.11 42.34 -35.33
N LEU A 35 -83.87 41.50 -36.24
CA LEU A 35 -83.83 41.91 -37.67
C LEU A 35 -85.15 42.25 -38.39
N LYS A 36 -86.26 42.38 -37.72
CA LYS A 36 -87.51 42.50 -38.45
C LYS A 36 -88.43 43.75 -38.15
N ALA A 37 -88.10 44.63 -37.26
CA ALA A 37 -89.06 45.68 -36.78
C ALA A 37 -88.92 47.09 -37.35
N GLY A 38 -87.78 47.60 -37.88
CA GLY A 38 -87.76 48.98 -38.51
C GLY A 38 -88.47 50.07 -37.70
N ILE A 39 -88.35 50.02 -36.35
CA ILE A 39 -89.16 50.83 -35.42
C ILE A 39 -88.29 51.39 -34.31
N THR A 40 -88.63 52.59 -33.86
CA THR A 40 -88.19 53.22 -32.62
C THR A 40 -89.13 52.85 -31.50
N ALA A 41 -88.60 52.21 -30.41
CA ALA A 41 -89.35 51.88 -29.22
C ALA A 41 -88.56 52.35 -27.98
N ASP A 42 -89.26 53.19 -27.15
CA ASP A 42 -88.66 53.68 -25.91
C ASP A 42 -88.32 52.52 -24.97
N ARG A 43 -89.17 51.52 -24.99
CA ARG A 43 -89.00 50.30 -24.21
C ARG A 43 -89.60 49.11 -24.95
N LEU A 44 -88.80 48.07 -25.15
CA LEU A 44 -89.23 46.82 -25.78
C LEU A 44 -88.91 45.65 -24.82
N THR A 45 -89.92 44.90 -24.44
CA THR A 45 -89.70 43.67 -23.63
C THR A 45 -90.00 42.47 -24.53
N LEU A 46 -88.98 41.66 -24.80
CA LEU A 46 -89.09 40.43 -25.55
C LEU A 46 -88.79 39.24 -24.63
N GLY A 47 -89.90 38.69 -24.05
CA GLY A 47 -89.77 37.58 -23.04
C GLY A 47 -89.01 38.13 -21.79
N HIS A 48 -87.73 37.72 -21.59
CA HIS A 48 -86.88 38.19 -20.47
C HIS A 48 -85.88 39.26 -20.89
N TYR A 49 -85.94 39.75 -22.16
CA TYR A 49 -85.08 40.83 -22.69
C TYR A 49 -85.76 42.18 -22.59
N GLU A 50 -85.10 43.10 -21.97
CA GLU A 50 -85.55 44.50 -21.94
C GLU A 50 -84.62 45.39 -22.77
N ILE A 51 -85.19 46.18 -23.69
CA ILE A 51 -84.45 47.03 -24.58
C ILE A 51 -85.08 48.42 -24.48
N ASP A 52 -84.26 49.38 -24.03
CA ASP A 52 -84.68 50.77 -23.95
C ASP A 52 -84.10 51.61 -25.12
N GLY A 53 -84.85 52.53 -25.66
CA GLY A 53 -84.41 53.39 -26.74
C GLY A 53 -84.05 52.70 -28.04
N LEU A 54 -84.77 51.62 -28.37
CA LEU A 54 -84.51 50.84 -29.56
C LEU A 54 -84.88 51.71 -30.82
N TYR A 55 -83.91 51.77 -31.71
CA TYR A 55 -84.02 52.29 -33.04
C TYR A 55 -83.52 51.33 -34.08
N ILE A 56 -84.39 50.88 -35.00
CA ILE A 56 -84.00 49.97 -36.10
C ILE A 56 -84.46 50.65 -37.40
N LYS A 57 -83.46 50.76 -38.25
CA LYS A 57 -83.75 51.28 -39.60
C LYS A 57 -83.17 50.38 -40.66
N LEU A 58 -83.91 50.00 -41.65
CA LEU A 58 -83.47 49.29 -42.80
C LEU A 58 -83.36 50.27 -43.97
N ASP A 59 -82.13 50.55 -44.40
CA ASP A 59 -81.83 51.28 -45.64
C ASP A 59 -81.49 50.25 -46.73
N LYS A 60 -80.31 50.22 -47.31
CA LYS A 60 -79.91 49.13 -48.13
C LYS A 60 -79.68 47.92 -47.28
N LYS A 61 -79.33 48.12 -46.02
CA LYS A 61 -79.23 47.12 -44.92
C LYS A 61 -79.83 47.76 -43.65
N LEU A 62 -79.89 47.03 -42.60
CA LEU A 62 -80.44 47.45 -41.31
C LEU A 62 -79.50 48.35 -40.51
N THR A 63 -80.05 49.44 -39.96
CA THR A 63 -79.42 50.22 -38.89
C THR A 63 -80.15 49.94 -37.61
N LEU A 64 -79.37 49.56 -36.58
CA LEU A 64 -79.88 49.26 -35.24
C LEU A 64 -79.25 50.19 -34.21
N LYS A 65 -80.03 50.80 -33.35
CA LYS A 65 -79.56 51.52 -32.16
C LYS A 65 -80.38 51.11 -30.96
N ALA A 66 -79.76 51.02 -29.84
CA ALA A 66 -80.37 50.77 -28.54
C ALA A 66 -79.59 51.50 -27.45
N LYS A 67 -80.31 52.19 -26.54
CA LYS A 67 -79.63 52.88 -25.41
C LYS A 67 -79.27 51.94 -24.28
N ASN A 68 -80.20 51.01 -24.01
CA ASN A 68 -79.99 50.01 -22.92
C ASN A 68 -80.61 48.71 -23.31
N ILE A 69 -79.86 47.60 -23.11
CA ILE A 69 -80.32 46.26 -23.34
C ILE A 69 -80.02 45.43 -22.10
N ILE A 70 -81.07 44.87 -21.49
CA ILE A 70 -80.88 43.96 -20.33
C ILE A 70 -81.08 42.52 -20.83
N ILE A 71 -80.01 41.74 -20.72
CA ILE A 71 -79.98 40.32 -21.05
C ILE A 71 -80.13 39.56 -19.75
N PRO A 72 -81.15 38.69 -19.59
CA PRO A 72 -81.35 37.94 -18.35
C PRO A 72 -80.21 37.01 -18.11
N LYS A 73 -79.93 36.80 -16.84
CA LYS A 73 -78.83 35.83 -16.43
C LYS A 73 -79.06 34.48 -17.02
N SER A 74 -78.18 34.06 -17.86
CA SER A 74 -78.18 32.68 -18.41
C SER A 74 -77.58 31.71 -17.38
N LYS A 75 -78.33 30.61 -17.07
CA LYS A 75 -77.80 29.49 -16.35
C LYS A 75 -76.84 28.63 -17.15
N ALA A 76 -76.52 29.03 -18.37
CA ALA A 76 -75.55 28.32 -19.21
C ALA A 76 -74.15 28.75 -18.84
N ASP A 77 -73.38 27.83 -18.31
CA ASP A 77 -71.93 27.90 -18.19
C ASP A 77 -71.39 28.41 -19.56
N PRO A 78 -70.50 29.40 -19.61
CA PRO A 78 -69.84 29.84 -20.82
C PRO A 78 -68.96 28.77 -21.39
N SER A 79 -69.53 27.68 -21.83
CA SER A 79 -68.83 26.53 -22.41
C SER A 79 -68.73 26.75 -23.92
N PHE A 80 -67.54 26.40 -24.45
CA PHE A 80 -67.28 26.36 -25.89
C PHE A 80 -68.24 25.50 -26.75
N LYS A 81 -69.34 24.99 -26.15
CA LYS A 81 -70.28 24.09 -26.78
C LYS A 81 -71.06 24.71 -28.01
N ASN A 82 -71.03 26.00 -28.17
CA ASN A 82 -71.81 26.72 -29.19
C ASN A 82 -70.96 27.57 -30.11
N VAL A 83 -69.64 27.44 -30.12
CA VAL A 83 -68.78 28.25 -30.98
C VAL A 83 -69.17 28.16 -32.46
N ASP A 84 -69.41 26.90 -32.92
CA ASP A 84 -69.81 26.67 -34.31
C ASP A 84 -71.20 27.26 -34.65
N LYS A 85 -72.15 27.12 -33.73
CA LYS A 85 -73.47 27.76 -33.91
C LYS A 85 -73.39 29.28 -33.89
N THR A 86 -72.48 29.85 -33.16
CA THR A 86 -72.31 31.29 -33.06
C THR A 86 -71.67 31.86 -34.32
N PHE A 87 -70.72 31.18 -34.93
CA PHE A 87 -70.21 31.60 -36.25
C PHE A 87 -71.28 31.50 -37.36
N ASP A 88 -72.13 30.50 -37.35
CA ASP A 88 -73.26 30.43 -38.31
C ASP A 88 -74.19 31.59 -38.14
N THR A 89 -74.34 32.12 -36.96
CA THR A 89 -75.17 33.27 -36.66
C THR A 89 -74.52 34.57 -37.12
N ILE A 90 -73.21 34.77 -37.01
CA ILE A 90 -72.47 35.95 -37.47
C ILE A 90 -72.60 36.17 -38.96
N LYS A 91 -72.72 35.17 -39.79
CA LYS A 91 -72.83 35.33 -41.25
C LYS A 91 -74.07 36.11 -41.64
N TYR A 92 -75.11 36.09 -40.86
CA TYR A 92 -76.30 36.80 -41.11
C TYR A 92 -76.21 38.32 -40.80
N LEU A 93 -75.34 38.71 -39.83
CA LEU A 93 -75.14 40.14 -39.49
C LEU A 93 -74.65 40.97 -40.70
N PHE A 94 -73.62 40.59 -41.37
CA PHE A 94 -73.03 41.26 -42.52
C PHE A 94 -73.94 41.33 -43.73
N THR A 95 -74.94 40.44 -43.80
CA THR A 95 -75.93 40.42 -44.87
C THR A 95 -76.94 41.45 -44.64
N PHE A 96 -77.32 41.74 -43.38
CA PHE A 96 -78.49 42.52 -43.08
C PHE A 96 -78.28 43.92 -42.46
N PHE A 97 -77.13 44.21 -41.80
CA PHE A 97 -76.87 45.44 -41.12
C PHE A 97 -75.74 46.26 -41.73
N ASP A 98 -75.88 47.62 -41.81
CA ASP A 98 -74.83 48.62 -42.12
C ASP A 98 -74.36 49.35 -40.88
N TYR A 99 -75.20 49.46 -39.86
CA TYR A 99 -74.90 50.22 -38.65
C TYR A 99 -75.63 49.54 -37.46
N ILE A 100 -74.93 49.38 -36.42
CA ILE A 100 -75.41 48.89 -35.11
C ILE A 100 -74.77 49.76 -34.04
N GLU A 101 -75.59 50.37 -33.11
CA GLU A 101 -75.14 51.14 -31.97
C GLU A 101 -75.91 50.70 -30.75
N LEU A 102 -75.22 49.93 -29.82
CA LEU A 102 -75.75 49.46 -28.55
C LEU A 102 -74.93 50.14 -27.46
N GLU A 103 -75.54 51.22 -26.84
CA GLU A 103 -74.78 52.04 -25.90
C GLU A 103 -74.49 51.31 -24.61
N LYS A 104 -75.42 50.52 -24.08
CA LYS A 104 -75.28 49.71 -22.87
C LYS A 104 -76.00 48.38 -23.03
N ILE A 105 -75.29 47.34 -22.93
CA ILE A 105 -75.77 45.95 -22.89
C ILE A 105 -75.39 45.36 -21.53
N HIS A 106 -76.38 45.14 -20.69
CA HIS A 106 -76.15 44.46 -19.38
C HIS A 106 -76.24 42.93 -19.57
N PHE A 107 -75.15 42.26 -19.40
CA PHE A 107 -75.05 40.87 -19.49
C PHE A 107 -74.33 40.29 -18.25
N ASP A 108 -75.03 39.51 -17.45
CA ASP A 108 -74.64 39.07 -16.11
C ASP A 108 -74.25 40.28 -15.19
N ASN A 109 -72.99 40.46 -14.89
CA ASN A 109 -72.49 41.60 -14.10
C ASN A 109 -71.65 42.58 -14.93
N ASN A 110 -71.65 42.45 -16.26
CA ASN A 110 -70.80 43.23 -17.16
C ASN A 110 -71.66 44.18 -17.98
N GLU A 111 -71.15 45.38 -18.21
CA GLU A 111 -71.73 46.34 -19.14
C GLU A 111 -70.90 46.33 -20.45
N LEU A 112 -71.61 46.15 -21.60
CA LEU A 112 -70.98 46.14 -22.92
C LEU A 112 -71.50 47.28 -23.74
N LYS A 113 -70.62 48.01 -24.45
CA LYS A 113 -70.95 48.92 -25.53
C LYS A 113 -70.51 48.29 -26.85
N VAL A 114 -71.41 48.30 -27.86
CA VAL A 114 -71.14 47.72 -29.18
C VAL A 114 -71.49 48.78 -30.26
N ILE A 115 -70.51 48.97 -31.12
CA ILE A 115 -70.72 49.83 -32.32
C ILE A 115 -70.21 48.96 -33.52
N PHE A 116 -71.09 48.91 -34.54
CA PHE A 116 -70.72 48.32 -35.82
C PHE A 116 -71.14 49.22 -36.92
N ALA A 117 -70.24 49.72 -37.76
CA ALA A 117 -70.46 50.61 -38.88
C ALA A 117 -69.44 50.34 -39.98
N ASP A 118 -69.90 50.30 -41.26
CA ASP A 118 -69.02 50.13 -42.43
C ASP A 118 -68.00 49.02 -42.30
N ASN A 119 -68.45 47.84 -41.83
CA ASN A 119 -67.63 46.67 -41.51
C ASN A 119 -66.61 46.85 -40.33
N ILE A 120 -66.65 47.94 -39.59
CA ILE A 120 -65.87 48.19 -38.42
C ILE A 120 -66.72 47.88 -37.18
N LEU A 121 -66.22 46.88 -36.37
CA LEU A 121 -66.77 46.49 -35.07
C LEU A 121 -65.93 47.12 -33.98
N TYR A 122 -66.59 47.88 -33.06
CA TYR A 122 -65.97 48.29 -31.79
C TYR A 122 -66.79 47.80 -30.62
N VAL A 123 -66.14 47.09 -29.68
CA VAL A 123 -66.79 46.57 -28.48
C VAL A 123 -65.95 46.96 -27.29
N THR A 124 -66.58 47.54 -26.25
CA THR A 124 -65.89 47.76 -24.99
C THR A 124 -66.73 47.33 -23.81
N SER A 125 -66.09 46.84 -22.80
CA SER A 125 -66.61 46.50 -21.48
C SER A 125 -65.62 46.88 -20.40
N ASP A 126 -65.98 46.64 -19.14
CA ASP A 126 -65.01 46.83 -18.05
C ASP A 126 -63.76 45.94 -18.20
N ASP A 127 -63.93 44.75 -18.78
CA ASP A 127 -62.87 43.81 -18.90
C ASP A 127 -62.17 43.84 -20.27
N TYR A 128 -62.84 44.25 -21.38
CA TYR A 128 -62.33 44.12 -22.75
C TYR A 128 -62.56 45.35 -23.55
N GLU A 129 -61.71 45.61 -24.55
CA GLU A 129 -61.89 46.56 -25.62
C GLU A 129 -61.47 45.92 -26.94
N ILE A 130 -62.37 45.93 -27.94
CA ILE A 130 -62.08 45.29 -29.23
C ILE A 130 -62.45 46.33 -30.33
N ALA A 131 -61.49 46.45 -31.26
CA ALA A 131 -61.76 47.23 -32.51
C ALA A 131 -61.23 46.41 -33.69
N GLY A 132 -62.04 46.37 -34.76
CA GLY A 132 -61.59 45.65 -35.95
C GLY A 132 -62.47 45.84 -37.12
N ASN A 133 -61.95 45.62 -38.32
CA ASN A 133 -62.71 45.62 -39.57
C ASN A 133 -63.18 44.17 -39.84
N ILE A 134 -64.41 44.04 -40.26
CA ILE A 134 -64.98 42.74 -40.59
C ILE A 134 -65.56 42.80 -41.99
N GLU A 135 -65.07 41.94 -42.85
CA GLU A 135 -65.46 41.82 -44.23
C GLU A 135 -65.88 40.43 -44.63
N ARG A 136 -66.81 40.35 -45.57
CA ARG A 136 -67.12 39.03 -46.19
C ARG A 136 -66.51 39.04 -47.60
N VAL A 137 -65.56 38.05 -47.77
CA VAL A 137 -64.91 37.81 -49.07
C VAL A 137 -65.33 36.45 -49.58
N GLY A 138 -66.39 36.41 -50.44
CA GLY A 138 -66.95 35.13 -50.90
C GLY A 138 -67.58 34.32 -49.76
N GLU A 139 -67.10 33.12 -49.60
CA GLU A 139 -67.50 32.22 -48.52
C GLU A 139 -66.62 32.35 -47.23
N LYS A 140 -65.83 33.43 -47.14
CA LYS A 140 -64.97 33.68 -45.95
C LYS A 140 -65.38 34.97 -45.25
N LEU A 141 -65.39 34.96 -43.96
CA LEU A 141 -65.42 36.14 -43.09
C LEU A 141 -63.97 36.44 -42.68
N VAL A 142 -63.56 37.70 -42.98
CA VAL A 142 -62.24 38.17 -42.60
C VAL A 142 -62.46 39.33 -41.61
N ALA A 143 -61.88 39.23 -40.45
CA ALA A 143 -61.82 40.20 -39.41
C ALA A 143 -60.34 40.63 -39.18
N ASP A 144 -60.03 41.88 -39.48
CA ASP A 144 -58.83 42.57 -39.16
C ASP A 144 -58.98 43.28 -37.80
N VAL A 145 -58.49 42.59 -36.74
CA VAL A 145 -58.57 43.10 -35.37
C VAL A 145 -57.41 44.05 -35.15
N SER A 146 -57.76 45.37 -35.13
CA SER A 146 -56.79 46.44 -34.87
C SER A 146 -56.50 46.63 -33.37
N LEU A 147 -57.38 46.18 -32.50
CA LEU A 147 -57.25 46.20 -31.04
C LEU A 147 -58.11 45.08 -30.43
N LEU A 148 -57.49 44.27 -29.65
CA LEU A 148 -58.13 43.39 -28.63
C LEU A 148 -57.35 43.60 -27.34
N TYR A 149 -57.89 44.46 -26.44
CA TYR A 149 -57.26 44.78 -25.19
C TYR A 149 -58.03 44.14 -24.03
N ILE A 150 -57.35 43.26 -23.30
CA ILE A 150 -57.90 42.65 -22.09
C ILE A 150 -57.39 43.48 -20.91
N LYS A 151 -58.23 44.39 -20.39
CA LYS A 151 -57.88 45.40 -19.42
C LYS A 151 -57.32 44.84 -18.10
N LYS A 152 -57.90 43.73 -17.57
CA LYS A 152 -57.54 43.10 -16.35
C LYS A 152 -56.15 42.53 -16.34
N ASP A 153 -55.71 42.00 -17.47
CA ASP A 153 -54.44 41.32 -17.62
C ASP A 153 -53.41 42.11 -18.43
N ASP A 154 -53.78 43.33 -18.88
CA ASP A 154 -52.95 44.22 -19.72
C ASP A 154 -52.41 43.44 -20.95
N ILE A 155 -53.32 42.80 -21.68
CA ILE A 155 -53.02 42.04 -22.88
C ILE A 155 -53.58 42.75 -24.10
N ASN A 156 -52.75 43.12 -25.04
CA ASN A 156 -53.13 43.70 -26.32
C ASN A 156 -52.83 42.70 -27.45
N ILE A 157 -53.76 42.48 -28.33
CA ILE A 157 -53.67 41.56 -29.48
C ILE A 157 -54.11 42.36 -30.73
N ILE A 158 -53.30 42.23 -31.76
CA ILE A 158 -53.57 42.78 -33.09
C ILE A 158 -53.42 41.62 -34.10
N GLY A 159 -54.42 41.51 -35.03
CA GLY A 159 -54.27 40.40 -35.97
C GLY A 159 -55.45 40.21 -36.88
N GLN A 160 -55.38 39.19 -37.70
CA GLN A 160 -56.40 38.86 -38.64
C GLN A 160 -57.06 37.51 -38.28
N LEU A 161 -58.33 37.44 -38.37
CA LEU A 161 -59.12 36.23 -38.19
C LEU A 161 -59.89 35.99 -39.51
N THR A 162 -59.78 34.81 -40.05
CA THR A 162 -60.47 34.34 -41.27
C THR A 162 -61.28 33.10 -40.96
N TYR A 163 -62.57 33.16 -41.11
CA TYR A 163 -63.47 32.02 -40.96
C TYR A 163 -64.02 31.59 -42.32
N ASP A 164 -63.73 30.37 -42.72
CA ASP A 164 -64.25 29.71 -43.90
C ASP A 164 -65.62 29.07 -43.57
N LEU A 165 -66.67 29.66 -44.10
CA LEU A 165 -68.04 29.24 -43.86
C LEU A 165 -68.40 27.88 -44.46
N LYS A 166 -67.67 27.47 -45.50
CA LYS A 166 -67.93 26.24 -46.21
C LYS A 166 -67.28 25.03 -45.52
N HIS A 167 -66.12 25.27 -44.97
CA HIS A 167 -65.27 24.17 -44.40
C HIS A 167 -65.24 24.23 -42.89
N ASP A 168 -66.00 25.11 -42.21
CA ASP A 168 -65.91 25.31 -40.71
C ASP A 168 -64.49 25.47 -40.20
N ARG A 169 -63.71 26.26 -40.95
CA ARG A 169 -62.29 26.50 -40.64
C ARG A 169 -62.03 27.94 -40.21
N LEU A 170 -61.47 28.10 -39.02
CA LEU A 170 -61.05 29.39 -38.50
C LEU A 170 -59.55 29.51 -38.51
N GLU A 171 -59.00 30.48 -39.20
CA GLU A 171 -57.58 30.82 -39.20
C GLU A 171 -57.42 32.16 -38.48
N THR A 172 -56.45 32.31 -37.64
CA THR A 172 -56.08 33.54 -36.95
C THR A 172 -54.59 33.70 -36.88
N LYS A 173 -54.11 34.91 -37.23
CA LYS A 173 -52.70 35.29 -37.11
C LYS A 173 -52.56 36.68 -36.61
N GLY A 174 -51.53 37.00 -35.83
CA GLY A 174 -51.35 38.35 -35.32
C GLY A 174 -50.20 38.50 -34.40
N THR A 175 -50.13 39.63 -33.77
CA THR A 175 -49.17 39.97 -32.73
C THR A 175 -49.88 40.17 -31.41
N PHE A 176 -49.13 39.91 -30.31
CA PHE A 176 -49.62 40.23 -28.98
C PHE A 176 -48.59 41.02 -28.19
N ASP A 177 -49.06 41.84 -27.27
CA ASP A 177 -48.29 42.41 -26.17
C ASP A 177 -48.98 41.99 -24.87
N ALA A 178 -48.41 41.01 -24.15
CA ALA A 178 -49.00 40.45 -22.95
C ALA A 178 -47.93 40.37 -21.84
N TYR A 179 -48.20 40.96 -20.69
CA TYR A 179 -47.29 41.02 -19.57
C TYR A 179 -45.92 41.60 -19.94
N HIS A 180 -45.88 42.62 -20.81
CA HIS A 180 -44.69 43.23 -21.41
C HIS A 180 -43.86 42.28 -22.28
N ILE A 181 -44.49 41.20 -22.80
CA ILE A 181 -43.92 40.29 -23.77
C ILE A 181 -44.65 40.48 -25.12
N LYS A 182 -43.88 40.84 -26.12
CA LYS A 182 -44.35 40.94 -27.50
C LYS A 182 -44.02 39.65 -28.24
N GLY A 183 -44.94 39.33 -29.17
CA GLY A 183 -44.73 38.15 -29.99
C GLY A 183 -45.80 37.99 -31.05
N ASP A 184 -45.68 36.93 -31.84
CA ASP A 184 -46.60 36.61 -32.92
C ASP A 184 -47.29 35.29 -32.61
N PHE A 185 -48.48 35.14 -33.13
CA PHE A 185 -49.22 33.92 -33.07
C PHE A 185 -49.89 33.59 -34.41
N ASP A 186 -50.04 32.31 -34.69
CA ASP A 186 -50.81 31.75 -35.79
C ASP A 186 -51.59 30.54 -35.28
N ALA A 187 -52.88 30.47 -35.53
CA ALA A 187 -53.69 29.36 -35.14
C ALA A 187 -54.79 29.09 -36.18
N THR A 188 -55.03 27.79 -36.37
CA THR A 188 -56.08 27.28 -37.26
C THR A 188 -56.98 26.31 -36.49
N LYS A 189 -58.25 26.57 -36.45
CA LYS A 189 -59.27 25.62 -35.95
C LYS A 189 -59.98 24.96 -37.16
N GLU A 190 -60.04 23.65 -37.15
CA GLU A 190 -60.79 22.84 -38.11
C GLU A 190 -61.57 21.80 -37.32
N ASP A 191 -62.88 21.75 -37.46
CA ASP A 191 -63.79 21.00 -36.59
C ASP A 191 -63.53 21.34 -35.10
N SER A 192 -63.17 20.29 -34.33
CA SER A 192 -62.83 20.47 -32.93
C SER A 192 -61.30 20.59 -32.68
N THR A 193 -60.49 20.53 -33.72
CA THR A 193 -59.02 20.55 -33.61
C THR A 193 -58.52 21.97 -33.85
N VAL A 194 -57.62 22.44 -32.97
CA VAL A 194 -56.87 23.71 -33.12
C VAL A 194 -55.40 23.38 -33.24
N VAL A 195 -54.76 23.87 -34.26
CA VAL A 195 -53.31 23.90 -34.43
C VAL A 195 -52.83 25.32 -34.23
N PHE A 196 -51.72 25.48 -33.50
CA PHE A 196 -51.19 26.82 -33.18
C PHE A 196 -49.67 26.90 -33.22
N VAL A 197 -49.16 28.09 -33.48
CA VAL A 197 -47.76 28.47 -33.36
C VAL A 197 -47.67 29.83 -32.67
N ILE A 198 -46.77 29.95 -31.69
CA ILE A 198 -46.52 31.19 -30.96
C ILE A 198 -45.05 31.40 -30.84
N ASN A 199 -44.59 32.62 -30.99
CA ASN A 199 -43.22 33.04 -30.66
C ASN A 199 -43.24 34.33 -29.83
N SER A 200 -42.08 34.73 -29.30
CA SER A 200 -41.95 36.02 -28.62
C SER A 200 -40.66 36.73 -29.03
N GLU A 201 -40.73 38.04 -28.98
CA GLU A 201 -39.52 38.87 -28.90
C GLU A 201 -38.77 38.58 -27.59
N PRO A 202 -37.46 38.91 -27.50
CA PRO A 202 -36.72 38.77 -26.25
C PRO A 202 -37.29 39.63 -25.11
N PHE A 203 -37.48 39.04 -23.94
CA PHE A 203 -37.98 39.68 -22.73
C PHE A 203 -37.10 39.36 -21.52
N SER A 204 -37.23 40.13 -20.43
CA SER A 204 -36.37 40.01 -19.23
C SER A 204 -37.12 39.56 -17.99
N ASP A 205 -38.44 39.73 -17.92
CA ASP A 205 -39.24 39.38 -16.73
C ASP A 205 -40.07 38.10 -16.94
N LEU A 206 -39.45 36.94 -16.69
CA LEU A 206 -40.12 35.65 -16.66
C LEU A 206 -40.98 35.49 -15.39
N ARG A 207 -40.67 36.22 -14.31
CA ARG A 207 -41.36 36.08 -13.03
C ARG A 207 -42.82 36.51 -13.12
N THR A 208 -43.07 37.64 -13.74
CA THR A 208 -44.43 38.20 -13.95
C THR A 208 -45.30 37.21 -14.70
N VAL A 209 -44.78 36.61 -15.77
CA VAL A 209 -45.51 35.60 -16.55
C VAL A 209 -45.81 34.37 -15.71
N ILE A 210 -44.80 33.81 -15.07
CA ILE A 210 -44.91 32.55 -14.25
C ILE A 210 -45.85 32.76 -13.06
N ASN A 211 -45.96 33.99 -12.53
CA ASN A 211 -46.86 34.28 -11.41
C ASN A 211 -48.33 34.20 -11.78
N LYS A 212 -48.69 34.40 -13.05
CA LYS A 212 -50.08 34.27 -13.56
C LYS A 212 -50.54 32.80 -13.63
N PHE A 213 -49.62 31.85 -13.55
CA PHE A 213 -49.92 30.43 -13.60
C PHE A 213 -50.00 29.80 -12.22
N SER A 214 -50.99 28.92 -12.00
CA SER A 214 -51.19 28.15 -10.76
C SER A 214 -50.20 26.98 -10.69
N LEU A 215 -48.90 27.28 -10.46
CA LEU A 215 -47.81 26.31 -10.35
C LEU A 215 -47.61 25.86 -8.91
N LYS A 216 -47.21 24.57 -8.72
CA LYS A 216 -46.75 24.13 -7.40
C LYS A 216 -45.55 24.97 -6.94
N PRO A 217 -45.52 25.44 -5.66
CA PRO A 217 -44.46 26.32 -5.16
C PRO A 217 -43.03 25.86 -5.46
N SER A 218 -42.78 24.55 -5.38
CA SER A 218 -41.48 23.98 -5.68
C SER A 218 -41.06 24.16 -7.15
N ILE A 219 -42.00 24.13 -8.08
CA ILE A 219 -41.76 24.30 -9.50
C ILE A 219 -41.51 25.77 -9.83
N LYS A 220 -42.36 26.65 -9.26
CA LYS A 220 -42.22 28.08 -9.40
C LYS A 220 -40.85 28.58 -8.93
N SER A 221 -40.43 28.15 -7.71
CA SER A 221 -39.11 28.46 -7.18
C SER A 221 -37.97 27.92 -8.06
N TRP A 222 -38.13 26.74 -8.65
CA TRP A 222 -37.11 26.23 -9.54
C TRP A 222 -36.94 27.06 -10.81
N ILE A 223 -38.04 27.45 -11.45
CA ILE A 223 -38.03 28.25 -12.68
C ILE A 223 -37.56 29.70 -12.43
N VAL A 224 -38.02 30.34 -11.36
CA VAL A 224 -37.78 31.76 -11.12
C VAL A 224 -36.56 32.04 -10.26
N ASP A 225 -36.29 31.17 -9.24
CA ASP A 225 -35.22 31.47 -8.29
C ASP A 225 -33.94 30.70 -8.60
N LYS A 226 -34.05 29.48 -9.17
CA LYS A 226 -32.88 28.62 -9.40
C LYS A 226 -32.30 28.69 -10.81
N VAL A 227 -33.14 29.06 -11.82
CA VAL A 227 -32.65 29.35 -13.17
C VAL A 227 -32.89 30.83 -13.44
N LYS A 228 -31.81 31.58 -13.45
CA LYS A 228 -31.83 33.02 -13.72
C LYS A 228 -31.18 33.29 -15.07
N ALA A 229 -31.84 34.03 -15.93
CA ALA A 229 -31.28 34.54 -17.17
C ALA A 229 -31.54 36.04 -17.27
N LYS A 230 -30.76 36.74 -18.04
CA LYS A 230 -31.00 38.18 -18.30
C LYS A 230 -32.06 38.39 -19.35
N LYS A 231 -32.12 37.47 -20.35
CA LYS A 231 -33.11 37.53 -21.42
C LYS A 231 -33.67 36.14 -21.69
N TYR A 232 -34.92 36.13 -22.11
CA TYR A 232 -35.67 34.98 -22.53
C TYR A 232 -36.30 35.28 -23.89
N ALA A 233 -36.37 34.32 -24.80
CA ALA A 233 -37.08 34.43 -26.07
C ALA A 233 -37.76 33.12 -26.43
N LEU A 234 -39.06 33.14 -26.63
CA LEU A 234 -39.76 31.97 -27.14
C LEU A 234 -39.62 31.96 -28.68
N HIS A 235 -38.69 31.11 -29.17
CA HIS A 235 -38.49 30.96 -30.62
C HIS A 235 -39.76 30.44 -31.28
N TYR A 236 -40.35 29.44 -30.70
CA TYR A 236 -41.70 28.98 -31.07
C TYR A 236 -42.27 28.06 -29.97
N LEU A 237 -43.60 28.06 -29.91
CA LEU A 237 -44.39 27.03 -29.25
C LEU A 237 -45.49 26.61 -30.24
N SER A 238 -45.43 25.40 -30.74
CA SER A 238 -46.41 24.89 -31.69
C SER A 238 -47.05 23.61 -31.15
N GLY A 239 -48.29 23.42 -31.48
CA GLY A 239 -49.01 22.23 -31.04
C GLY A 239 -50.40 22.14 -31.64
N LYS A 240 -51.10 21.11 -31.20
CA LYS A 240 -52.52 20.93 -31.50
C LYS A 240 -53.28 20.53 -30.24
N GLY A 241 -54.58 20.84 -30.25
CA GLY A 241 -55.49 20.45 -29.20
C GLY A 241 -56.89 20.26 -29.72
N LYS A 242 -57.79 19.83 -28.87
CA LYS A 242 -59.19 19.65 -29.17
C LYS A 242 -60.05 20.50 -28.25
N ILE A 243 -61.03 21.19 -28.86
CA ILE A 243 -62.05 21.89 -28.12
C ILE A 243 -63.18 20.90 -27.83
N GLY A 244 -63.52 20.72 -26.57
CA GLY A 244 -64.58 19.86 -26.09
C GLY A 244 -65.47 20.49 -25.03
N LYS A 245 -66.40 19.76 -24.49
CA LYS A 245 -67.36 20.22 -23.46
C LYS A 245 -66.67 20.83 -22.21
N GLU A 246 -65.45 20.36 -21.91
CA GLU A 246 -64.64 20.80 -20.75
C GLU A 246 -63.57 21.83 -21.12
N GLY A 247 -63.70 22.45 -22.30
CA GLY A 247 -62.76 23.47 -22.80
C GLY A 247 -61.71 22.88 -23.75
N PHE A 248 -60.60 23.63 -23.93
CA PHE A 248 -59.48 23.26 -24.81
C PHE A 248 -58.52 22.31 -24.14
N LYS A 249 -58.31 21.09 -24.73
CA LYS A 249 -57.35 20.08 -24.26
C LYS A 249 -56.21 19.97 -25.25
N ILE A 250 -54.99 20.27 -24.75
CA ILE A 250 -53.78 20.16 -25.54
C ILE A 250 -53.32 18.72 -25.70
N ASP A 251 -52.93 18.38 -26.92
CA ASP A 251 -52.20 17.17 -27.24
C ASP A 251 -50.71 17.37 -26.94
N PHE A 252 -50.27 16.98 -25.75
CA PHE A 252 -48.90 17.14 -25.33
C PHE A 252 -47.90 16.33 -26.17
N ASP A 253 -48.31 15.27 -26.88
CA ASP A 253 -47.43 14.50 -27.75
C ASP A 253 -47.16 15.27 -29.06
N ALA A 254 -48.12 16.09 -29.49
CA ALA A 254 -47.97 16.98 -30.62
C ALA A 254 -47.30 18.31 -30.29
N LEU A 255 -47.19 18.67 -29.01
CA LEU A 255 -46.61 19.94 -28.58
C LEU A 255 -45.09 19.94 -28.85
N ARG A 256 -44.60 21.04 -29.41
CA ARG A 256 -43.22 21.36 -29.68
C ARG A 256 -42.95 22.80 -29.22
N GLY A 257 -41.82 23.03 -28.60
CA GLY A 257 -41.47 24.40 -28.20
C GLY A 257 -39.97 24.55 -28.01
N GLU A 258 -39.49 25.75 -28.29
CA GLU A 258 -38.10 26.12 -28.09
C GLU A 258 -38.03 27.51 -27.46
N ILE A 259 -37.33 27.63 -26.34
CA ILE A 259 -37.13 28.84 -25.59
C ILE A 259 -35.62 29.06 -25.45
N LEU A 260 -35.13 30.23 -25.85
CA LEU A 260 -33.75 30.66 -25.63
C LEU A 260 -33.66 31.40 -24.29
N PHE A 261 -32.65 31.07 -23.53
CA PHE A 261 -32.24 31.75 -22.30
C PHE A 261 -30.85 32.33 -22.54
N GLU A 262 -30.62 33.60 -22.21
CA GLU A 262 -29.30 34.25 -22.36
C GLU A 262 -28.76 34.74 -21.03
N ASP A 263 -27.40 34.71 -20.87
CA ASP A 263 -26.68 35.06 -19.64
C ASP A 263 -27.21 34.30 -18.41
N VAL A 264 -27.06 32.98 -18.46
CA VAL A 264 -27.75 32.08 -17.55
C VAL A 264 -26.92 31.68 -16.35
N GLN A 265 -27.57 31.68 -15.18
CA GLN A 265 -27.07 31.20 -13.91
C GLN A 265 -28.00 30.11 -13.37
N ILE A 266 -27.49 28.87 -13.19
CA ILE A 266 -28.27 27.74 -12.72
C ILE A 266 -27.83 27.34 -11.31
N TYR A 267 -28.65 27.58 -10.31
CA TYR A 267 -28.45 27.25 -8.89
C TYR A 267 -29.02 25.87 -8.57
N TYR A 268 -28.30 24.85 -8.95
CA TYR A 268 -28.76 23.44 -8.84
C TYR A 268 -28.65 22.82 -7.43
N LYS A 269 -27.84 23.40 -6.54
CA LYS A 269 -27.66 22.93 -5.19
C LYS A 269 -27.31 24.07 -4.24
N GLU A 270 -27.98 24.13 -3.08
CA GLU A 270 -27.62 25.07 -2.03
C GLU A 270 -26.15 24.95 -1.62
N LYS A 271 -25.50 26.05 -1.30
CA LYS A 271 -24.06 26.11 -0.90
C LYS A 271 -23.07 25.80 -2.04
N LEU A 272 -23.54 25.57 -3.26
CA LEU A 272 -22.67 25.49 -4.44
C LEU A 272 -22.80 26.72 -5.31
N ALA A 273 -21.73 27.08 -6.02
CA ALA A 273 -21.78 28.13 -7.02
C ALA A 273 -22.75 27.77 -8.17
N PRO A 274 -23.32 28.72 -8.88
CA PRO A 274 -24.15 28.43 -10.05
C PRO A 274 -23.31 27.89 -11.21
N VAL A 275 -23.93 27.09 -12.07
CA VAL A 275 -23.45 26.85 -13.42
C VAL A 275 -23.74 28.06 -14.26
N LEU A 276 -22.76 28.59 -14.98
CA LEU A 276 -22.88 29.73 -15.88
C LEU A 276 -22.89 29.24 -17.32
N ALA A 277 -23.80 29.80 -18.12
CA ALA A 277 -23.81 29.56 -19.56
C ALA A 277 -24.16 30.88 -20.29
N PRO A 278 -23.46 31.23 -21.39
CA PRO A 278 -23.85 32.35 -22.21
C PRO A 278 -25.29 32.26 -22.72
N SER A 279 -25.71 31.05 -23.07
CA SER A 279 -27.11 30.77 -23.41
C SER A 279 -27.41 29.28 -23.28
N PHE A 280 -28.70 28.93 -23.20
CA PHE A 280 -29.19 27.59 -23.49
C PHE A 280 -30.52 27.60 -24.21
N LEU A 281 -30.75 26.59 -25.01
CA LEU A 281 -32.06 26.34 -25.64
C LEU A 281 -32.77 25.26 -24.84
N LEU A 282 -34.02 25.58 -24.45
CA LEU A 282 -34.93 24.64 -23.84
C LEU A 282 -35.88 24.12 -24.92
N ASN A 283 -35.79 22.90 -25.31
CA ASN A 283 -36.63 22.24 -26.30
C ASN A 283 -37.66 21.33 -25.63
N TYR A 284 -38.94 21.56 -25.88
CA TYR A 284 -40.00 20.62 -25.55
C TYR A 284 -40.37 19.79 -26.77
N ARG A 285 -40.24 18.48 -26.68
CA ARG A 285 -40.64 17.54 -27.76
C ARG A 285 -40.90 16.14 -27.21
N ASN A 286 -41.86 15.43 -27.79
CA ASN A 286 -42.21 14.05 -27.43
C ASN A 286 -42.42 13.85 -25.92
N GLY A 287 -43.10 14.77 -25.28
CA GLY A 287 -43.36 14.73 -23.83
C GLY A 287 -42.11 14.86 -22.97
N GLY A 288 -41.01 15.42 -23.50
CA GLY A 288 -39.75 15.66 -22.78
C GLY A 288 -39.18 17.05 -22.94
N LEU A 289 -38.38 17.50 -22.00
CA LEU A 289 -37.59 18.73 -22.03
C LEU A 289 -36.11 18.42 -22.24
N TYR A 290 -35.51 19.08 -23.19
CA TYR A 290 -34.10 18.94 -23.55
C TYR A 290 -33.42 20.29 -23.45
N PHE A 291 -32.34 20.35 -22.67
CA PHE A 291 -31.58 21.56 -22.40
C PHE A 291 -30.27 21.49 -23.19
N ASP A 292 -30.13 22.38 -24.16
CA ASP A 292 -28.88 22.47 -24.95
C ASP A 292 -28.10 23.71 -24.49
N LEU A 293 -27.11 23.48 -23.65
CA LEU A 293 -26.31 24.52 -23.01
C LEU A 293 -25.13 24.89 -23.91
N LYS A 294 -24.98 26.13 -24.26
CA LYS A 294 -23.88 26.70 -25.02
C LYS A 294 -22.73 27.02 -24.05
N GLU A 295 -21.60 26.31 -24.19
CA GLU A 295 -20.36 26.51 -23.41
C GLU A 295 -20.56 26.68 -21.89
N PRO A 296 -21.31 25.77 -21.25
CA PRO A 296 -21.55 25.87 -19.83
C PRO A 296 -20.25 25.72 -19.03
N THR A 297 -20.16 26.50 -17.95
CA THR A 297 -18.99 26.51 -17.06
C THR A 297 -19.39 26.41 -15.59
N TYR A 298 -18.55 25.80 -14.77
CA TYR A 298 -18.66 25.79 -13.33
C TYR A 298 -17.33 26.18 -12.69
N LYS A 299 -17.29 27.32 -11.98
CA LYS A 299 -16.04 27.86 -11.41
C LYS A 299 -14.88 27.81 -12.41
N ASN A 300 -15.07 28.37 -13.61
CA ASN A 300 -14.10 28.40 -14.72
C ASN A 300 -13.71 27.03 -15.30
N ARG A 301 -14.50 25.98 -15.07
CA ARG A 301 -14.33 24.69 -15.70
C ARG A 301 -15.37 24.48 -16.78
N SER A 302 -14.91 24.11 -17.97
CA SER A 302 -15.78 23.81 -19.08
C SER A 302 -16.60 22.54 -18.82
N LEU A 303 -17.89 22.65 -19.03
CA LEU A 303 -18.88 21.59 -19.11
C LEU A 303 -19.35 21.36 -20.54
N LYS A 304 -18.57 21.79 -21.54
CA LYS A 304 -18.91 21.73 -22.97
C LYS A 304 -19.26 20.30 -23.40
N GLY A 305 -20.37 20.16 -24.10
CA GLY A 305 -20.91 18.86 -24.54
C GLY A 305 -21.85 18.21 -23.54
N SER A 306 -21.98 18.77 -22.32
CA SER A 306 -22.97 18.29 -21.36
C SER A 306 -24.38 18.50 -21.83
N LYS A 307 -25.24 17.52 -21.53
CA LYS A 307 -26.68 17.56 -21.91
C LYS A 307 -27.54 17.31 -20.69
N VAL A 308 -28.67 17.98 -20.65
CA VAL A 308 -29.69 17.81 -19.62
C VAL A 308 -31.00 17.50 -20.30
N ALA A 309 -31.69 16.50 -19.82
CA ALA A 309 -33.02 16.18 -20.34
C ALA A 309 -33.97 15.72 -19.24
N ILE A 310 -35.26 15.98 -19.42
CA ILE A 310 -36.31 15.41 -18.59
C ILE A 310 -37.28 14.68 -19.49
N THR A 311 -37.42 13.41 -19.31
CA THR A 311 -38.24 12.54 -20.18
C THR A 311 -39.53 12.14 -19.48
N ASP A 312 -40.52 11.73 -20.28
CA ASP A 312 -41.78 11.17 -19.82
C ASP A 312 -42.58 12.08 -18.88
N LEU A 313 -42.67 13.37 -19.22
CA LEU A 313 -43.44 14.36 -18.44
C LEU A 313 -44.94 14.06 -18.41
N VAL A 314 -45.48 13.55 -19.53
CA VAL A 314 -46.89 13.39 -19.80
C VAL A 314 -47.30 11.92 -19.88
N GLY A 315 -46.37 11.02 -20.07
CA GLY A 315 -46.59 9.60 -20.25
C GLY A 315 -46.88 8.80 -18.98
N LYS A 316 -47.18 7.51 -19.15
CA LYS A 316 -47.35 6.54 -18.04
C LYS A 316 -46.04 6.11 -17.39
N LYS A 317 -44.91 6.37 -18.04
CA LYS A 317 -43.56 6.03 -17.50
C LYS A 317 -43.15 7.03 -16.43
N PRO A 318 -42.30 6.63 -15.49
CA PRO A 318 -41.75 7.56 -14.50
C PRO A 318 -40.96 8.69 -15.17
N THR A 319 -41.23 9.92 -14.78
CA THR A 319 -40.47 11.09 -15.20
C THR A 319 -39.05 11.01 -14.68
N ILE A 320 -38.05 11.10 -15.57
CA ILE A 320 -36.64 10.97 -15.25
C ILE A 320 -35.88 12.23 -15.69
N LEU A 321 -35.15 12.85 -14.76
CA LEU A 321 -34.12 13.85 -15.08
C LEU A 321 -32.84 13.11 -15.45
N ILE A 322 -32.34 13.32 -16.65
CA ILE A 322 -31.10 12.74 -17.18
C ILE A 322 -30.07 13.87 -17.24
N LEU A 323 -28.95 13.66 -16.54
CA LEU A 323 -27.78 14.54 -16.63
C LEU A 323 -26.67 13.73 -17.33
N ASP A 324 -26.22 14.21 -18.48
CA ASP A 324 -25.06 13.66 -19.22
C ASP A 324 -23.98 14.75 -19.23
N LEU A 325 -23.03 14.61 -18.28
CA LEU A 325 -22.05 15.64 -17.97
C LEU A 325 -20.69 15.30 -18.52
N HIS A 326 -20.11 16.19 -19.28
CA HIS A 326 -18.75 16.11 -19.82
C HIS A 326 -17.88 17.18 -19.17
N ILE A 327 -16.93 16.75 -18.32
CA ILE A 327 -16.15 17.65 -17.49
C ILE A 327 -14.67 17.45 -17.78
N ARG A 328 -13.93 18.53 -17.98
CA ARG A 328 -12.46 18.50 -18.02
C ARG A 328 -11.90 19.28 -16.84
N SER A 329 -11.47 18.56 -15.80
CA SER A 329 -10.99 19.16 -14.56
C SER A 329 -9.96 18.27 -13.88
N GLN A 330 -9.13 18.87 -13.01
CA GLN A 330 -8.44 18.12 -11.97
C GLN A 330 -9.43 17.76 -10.87
N ILE A 331 -9.18 16.67 -10.14
CA ILE A 331 -9.94 16.33 -8.93
C ILE A 331 -9.33 17.12 -7.76
N ASP A 332 -9.69 18.37 -7.65
CA ASP A 332 -9.19 19.34 -6.69
C ASP A 332 -10.22 19.72 -5.61
N SER A 333 -10.01 20.84 -4.94
CA SER A 333 -10.90 21.33 -3.88
C SER A 333 -12.31 21.63 -4.38
N VAL A 334 -12.46 22.10 -5.63
CA VAL A 334 -13.77 22.39 -6.21
C VAL A 334 -14.57 21.11 -6.47
N VAL A 335 -13.93 20.07 -7.00
CA VAL A 335 -14.56 18.75 -7.17
C VAL A 335 -14.91 18.14 -5.80
N GLN A 336 -14.03 18.31 -4.82
CA GLN A 336 -14.29 17.83 -3.45
C GLN A 336 -15.48 18.55 -2.79
N GLU A 337 -15.64 19.86 -3.05
CA GLU A 337 -16.78 20.63 -2.58
C GLU A 337 -18.11 20.08 -3.14
N ILE A 338 -18.15 19.79 -4.44
CA ILE A 338 -19.31 19.16 -5.09
C ILE A 338 -19.61 17.80 -4.45
N LEU A 339 -18.62 16.93 -4.34
CA LEU A 339 -18.79 15.61 -3.74
C LEU A 339 -19.35 15.69 -2.32
N LYS A 340 -18.84 16.59 -1.49
CA LYS A 340 -19.32 16.82 -0.12
C LYS A 340 -20.77 17.32 -0.09
N ALA A 341 -21.16 18.22 -1.01
CA ALA A 341 -22.53 18.73 -1.09
C ALA A 341 -23.54 17.62 -1.42
N TYR A 342 -23.10 16.56 -2.08
CA TYR A 342 -23.88 15.34 -2.34
C TYR A 342 -23.65 14.23 -1.31
N LYS A 343 -23.00 14.53 -0.17
CA LYS A 343 -22.67 13.58 0.91
C LYS A 343 -21.79 12.41 0.45
N LEU A 344 -21.02 12.60 -0.63
CA LEU A 344 -20.05 11.63 -1.14
C LEU A 344 -18.67 11.96 -0.55
N ASN A 345 -18.27 11.20 0.46
CA ASN A 345 -16.96 11.39 1.08
C ASN A 345 -15.91 10.52 0.38
N ILE A 346 -15.46 10.95 -0.79
CA ILE A 346 -14.44 10.26 -1.60
C ILE A 346 -13.14 11.05 -1.49
N PRO A 347 -12.14 10.59 -0.72
CA PRO A 347 -10.91 11.35 -0.45
C PRO A 347 -9.90 11.22 -1.61
N VAL A 348 -10.33 11.47 -2.85
CA VAL A 348 -9.47 11.47 -4.05
C VAL A 348 -9.07 12.89 -4.41
N ARG A 349 -7.80 13.13 -4.64
CA ARG A 349 -7.25 14.38 -5.19
C ARG A 349 -6.31 14.06 -6.34
N GLN A 350 -6.24 14.96 -7.30
CA GLN A 350 -5.35 14.86 -8.46
C GLN A 350 -4.55 16.15 -8.62
N LYS A 351 -3.27 16.01 -8.97
CA LYS A 351 -2.41 17.10 -9.42
C LYS A 351 -1.78 16.70 -10.76
N GLY A 352 -1.73 17.62 -11.71
CA GLY A 352 -1.16 17.37 -13.04
C GLY A 352 -2.12 17.75 -14.15
N GLU A 353 -2.20 16.95 -15.21
CA GLU A 353 -3.10 17.19 -16.34
C GLU A 353 -4.57 17.06 -15.93
N ARG A 354 -5.44 17.77 -16.65
CA ARG A 354 -6.89 17.67 -16.43
C ARG A 354 -7.41 16.30 -16.86
N SER A 355 -8.26 15.71 -16.05
CA SER A 355 -8.99 14.49 -16.37
C SER A 355 -10.25 14.79 -17.17
N LYS A 356 -10.64 13.86 -18.04
CA LYS A 356 -11.92 13.85 -18.71
C LYS A 356 -12.89 12.98 -17.93
N LEU A 357 -14.01 13.54 -17.53
CA LEU A 357 -15.06 12.84 -16.79
C LEU A 357 -16.36 12.87 -17.59
N ASP A 358 -16.88 11.71 -17.90
CA ASP A 358 -18.20 11.50 -18.49
C ASP A 358 -19.11 10.93 -17.39
N ILE A 359 -20.12 11.68 -16.97
CA ILE A 359 -20.98 11.34 -15.84
C ILE A 359 -22.43 11.34 -16.30
N LYS A 360 -23.09 10.20 -16.25
CA LYS A 360 -24.51 10.06 -16.52
C LYS A 360 -25.28 9.79 -15.25
N ILE A 361 -26.26 10.63 -14.94
CA ILE A 361 -27.11 10.52 -13.76
C ILE A 361 -28.57 10.49 -14.20
N ASP A 362 -29.29 9.44 -13.87
CA ASP A 362 -30.73 9.33 -14.08
C ASP A 362 -31.44 9.46 -12.72
N ILE A 363 -32.21 10.53 -12.56
CA ILE A 363 -32.91 10.87 -11.32
C ILE A 363 -34.42 10.75 -11.52
N PRO A 364 -35.11 9.80 -10.92
CA PRO A 364 -36.56 9.73 -10.92
C PRO A 364 -37.15 10.93 -10.18
N LEU A 365 -38.03 11.74 -10.82
CA LEU A 365 -38.61 12.96 -10.23
C LEU A 365 -39.90 12.70 -9.43
N LYS A 366 -40.56 11.59 -9.60
CA LYS A 366 -41.69 11.12 -8.76
C LYS A 366 -41.21 10.06 -7.80
N LYS A 367 -41.82 9.93 -6.61
CA LYS A 367 -41.65 8.78 -5.71
C LYS A 367 -41.96 7.50 -6.48
N SER A 368 -40.95 6.87 -7.02
CA SER A 368 -40.99 5.60 -7.74
C SER A 368 -40.08 4.59 -7.03
N ALA A 369 -40.32 3.30 -7.24
CA ALA A 369 -39.40 2.24 -6.78
C ALA A 369 -38.00 2.32 -7.45
N LYS A 370 -37.81 3.13 -8.50
CA LYS A 370 -36.54 3.34 -9.17
C LYS A 370 -35.61 4.21 -8.33
N LYS A 371 -34.40 3.70 -8.08
CA LYS A 371 -33.33 4.44 -7.40
C LYS A 371 -32.58 5.32 -8.40
N ILE A 372 -31.94 6.38 -7.90
CA ILE A 372 -30.99 7.20 -8.69
C ILE A 372 -29.91 6.29 -9.27
N THR A 373 -29.66 6.40 -10.57
CA THR A 373 -28.59 5.69 -11.26
C THR A 373 -27.47 6.65 -11.58
N VAL A 374 -26.24 6.29 -11.25
CA VAL A 374 -25.05 7.08 -11.55
C VAL A 374 -24.05 6.19 -12.28
N LEU A 375 -23.65 6.64 -13.47
CA LEU A 375 -22.58 6.05 -14.27
C LEU A 375 -21.47 7.08 -14.42
N VAL A 376 -20.23 6.69 -14.13
CA VAL A 376 -19.07 7.56 -14.34
C VAL A 376 -18.04 6.81 -15.15
N ASN A 377 -17.50 7.47 -16.16
CA ASN A 377 -16.27 7.07 -16.85
C ASN A 377 -15.31 8.24 -16.80
N ALA A 378 -14.19 8.04 -16.11
CA ALA A 378 -13.20 9.09 -15.92
C ALA A 378 -11.85 8.65 -16.51
N ASP A 379 -11.36 9.39 -17.51
CA ASP A 379 -10.02 9.25 -18.05
C ASP A 379 -9.09 10.19 -17.29
N VAL A 380 -8.26 9.61 -16.43
CA VAL A 380 -7.36 10.35 -15.55
C VAL A 380 -6.09 10.69 -16.32
N GLY A 381 -5.80 11.99 -16.43
CA GLY A 381 -4.60 12.50 -17.08
C GLY A 381 -3.33 12.27 -16.27
N LYS A 382 -2.18 12.51 -16.91
CA LYS A 382 -0.85 12.38 -16.32
C LYS A 382 -0.70 13.25 -15.08
N GLY A 383 -0.17 12.67 -13.99
CA GLY A 383 0.06 13.42 -12.74
C GLY A 383 0.14 12.54 -11.50
N GLU A 384 -0.20 13.14 -10.37
CA GLU A 384 -0.27 12.45 -9.08
C GLU A 384 -1.72 12.32 -8.64
N VAL A 385 -2.10 11.12 -8.26
CA VAL A 385 -3.40 10.83 -7.65
C VAL A 385 -3.19 10.45 -6.18
N VAL A 386 -3.91 11.11 -5.31
CA VAL A 386 -3.93 10.86 -3.87
C VAL A 386 -5.30 10.30 -3.50
N TYR A 387 -5.30 9.16 -2.84
CA TYR A 387 -6.49 8.53 -2.25
C TYR A 387 -6.17 8.18 -0.80
N ASP A 388 -6.81 8.87 0.14
CA ASP A 388 -6.53 8.75 1.57
C ASP A 388 -5.01 8.92 1.85
N GLN A 389 -4.33 7.90 2.32
CA GLN A 389 -2.89 7.89 2.61
C GLN A 389 -2.04 7.28 1.47
N ILE A 390 -2.63 7.06 0.31
CA ILE A 390 -1.96 6.52 -0.87
C ILE A 390 -1.81 7.61 -1.92
N LYS A 391 -0.57 7.83 -2.38
CA LYS A 391 -0.22 8.75 -3.47
C LYS A 391 0.46 7.95 -4.58
N LEU A 392 -0.03 8.07 -5.79
CA LEU A 392 0.47 7.31 -6.94
C LEU A 392 0.84 8.25 -8.10
N PRO A 393 2.00 8.07 -8.72
CA PRO A 393 2.37 8.75 -9.96
C PRO A 393 1.70 8.05 -11.14
N ILE A 394 0.68 8.68 -11.73
CA ILE A 394 -0.12 8.13 -12.83
C ILE A 394 0.34 8.70 -14.17
N LEU A 395 0.57 7.86 -15.16
CA LEU A 395 0.77 8.24 -16.55
C LEU A 395 -0.59 8.47 -17.24
N LYS A 396 -1.47 7.51 -17.08
CA LYS A 396 -2.87 7.54 -17.51
C LYS A 396 -3.69 6.56 -16.68
N GLY A 397 -4.98 6.86 -16.54
CA GLY A 397 -5.88 5.98 -15.80
C GLY A 397 -7.30 6.05 -16.35
N ASN A 398 -8.10 5.03 -16.06
CA ASN A 398 -9.52 5.02 -16.31
C ASN A 398 -10.26 4.51 -15.08
N VAL A 399 -11.29 5.25 -14.67
CA VAL A 399 -12.16 4.90 -13.55
C VAL A 399 -13.58 4.76 -14.07
N LYS A 400 -14.19 3.61 -13.85
CA LYS A 400 -15.60 3.35 -14.15
C LYS A 400 -16.36 3.14 -12.85
N TYR A 401 -17.51 3.81 -12.73
CA TYR A 401 -18.43 3.66 -11.62
C TYR A 401 -19.84 3.36 -12.15
N ASP A 402 -20.51 2.39 -11.55
CA ASP A 402 -21.89 2.03 -11.90
C ASP A 402 -22.66 1.74 -10.61
N SER A 403 -23.53 2.68 -10.20
CA SER A 403 -24.30 2.59 -8.96
C SER A 403 -25.29 1.41 -8.89
N ARG A 404 -25.60 0.77 -10.02
CA ARG A 404 -26.48 -0.40 -10.10
C ARG A 404 -25.81 -1.67 -9.61
N LYS A 405 -24.48 -1.68 -9.59
CA LYS A 405 -23.67 -2.84 -9.20
C LYS A 405 -23.34 -2.77 -7.72
N LYS A 406 -23.41 -3.89 -7.02
CA LYS A 406 -23.08 -3.98 -5.59
C LYS A 406 -21.63 -3.54 -5.29
N GLU A 407 -20.73 -3.75 -6.24
CA GLU A 407 -19.34 -3.29 -6.20
C GLU A 407 -19.08 -2.45 -7.45
N SER A 408 -19.28 -1.18 -7.32
CA SER A 408 -19.56 -0.25 -8.41
C SER A 408 -18.33 0.34 -9.07
N ILE A 409 -17.14 0.24 -8.46
CA ILE A 409 -15.93 0.94 -8.94
C ILE A 409 -14.94 -0.03 -9.58
N VAL A 410 -14.52 0.30 -10.80
CA VAL A 410 -13.40 -0.38 -11.50
C VAL A 410 -12.38 0.68 -11.89
N VAL A 411 -11.12 0.47 -11.50
CA VAL A 411 -10.00 1.36 -11.85
C VAL A 411 -8.97 0.58 -12.64
N LYS A 412 -8.43 1.20 -13.69
CA LYS A 412 -7.22 0.78 -14.40
C LYS A 412 -6.29 1.97 -14.48
N ALA A 413 -5.06 1.81 -14.06
CA ALA A 413 -4.08 2.89 -14.10
C ALA A 413 -2.72 2.36 -14.54
N GLU A 414 -2.04 3.15 -15.36
CA GLU A 414 -0.65 2.98 -15.73
C GLU A 414 0.19 3.96 -14.93
N LEU A 415 1.22 3.46 -14.28
CA LEU A 415 2.14 4.26 -13.47
C LEU A 415 3.25 4.84 -14.34
N GLN A 416 3.72 6.03 -13.98
CA GLN A 416 4.92 6.66 -14.53
C GLN A 416 6.05 6.69 -13.51
N LYS A 417 7.26 7.07 -13.96
CA LYS A 417 8.39 7.31 -13.08
C LYS A 417 8.07 8.39 -12.06
N GLY A 418 8.22 8.05 -10.78
CA GLY A 418 7.93 8.93 -9.66
C GLY A 418 8.00 8.20 -8.33
N VAL A 419 7.56 8.86 -7.26
CA VAL A 419 7.52 8.27 -5.91
C VAL A 419 6.07 7.98 -5.53
N ALA A 420 5.73 6.72 -5.40
CA ALA A 420 4.49 6.32 -4.76
C ALA A 420 4.66 6.43 -3.23
N LEU A 421 3.65 6.97 -2.56
CA LEU A 421 3.55 6.96 -1.11
C LEU A 421 2.40 6.03 -0.72
N ILE A 422 2.70 4.98 0.01
CA ILE A 422 1.72 4.02 0.51
C ILE A 422 1.78 4.06 2.03
N TYR A 423 0.76 4.66 2.65
CA TYR A 423 0.79 5.07 4.05
C TYR A 423 2.01 5.98 4.31
N LYS A 424 2.98 5.56 5.10
CA LYS A 424 4.20 6.33 5.39
C LYS A 424 5.42 5.87 4.56
N THR A 425 5.26 4.85 3.72
CA THR A 425 6.35 4.24 2.94
C THR A 425 6.46 4.87 1.57
N LYS A 426 7.63 5.43 1.27
CA LYS A 426 7.99 5.95 -0.06
C LYS A 426 8.51 4.79 -0.91
N LEU A 427 7.94 4.60 -2.09
CA LEU A 427 8.35 3.59 -3.06
C LEU A 427 8.63 4.27 -4.41
N PRO A 428 9.89 4.37 -4.81
CA PRO A 428 10.24 4.83 -6.14
C PRO A 428 9.74 3.84 -7.19
N VAL A 429 8.83 4.31 -8.05
CA VAL A 429 8.23 3.55 -9.15
C VAL A 429 8.82 4.02 -10.46
N ILE A 430 9.08 3.12 -11.37
CA ILE A 430 9.50 3.40 -12.74
C ILE A 430 8.33 3.31 -13.70
N SER A 431 7.53 2.25 -13.60
CA SER A 431 6.37 1.97 -14.44
C SER A 431 5.53 0.85 -13.84
N GLY A 432 4.38 0.58 -14.42
CA GLY A 432 3.55 -0.57 -14.04
C GLY A 432 2.08 -0.32 -14.27
N ASN A 433 1.27 -1.33 -14.05
CA ASN A 433 -0.17 -1.24 -14.16
C ASN A 433 -0.85 -1.61 -12.84
N ILE A 434 -1.85 -0.83 -12.47
CA ILE A 434 -2.69 -1.09 -11.30
C ILE A 434 -4.13 -1.24 -11.76
N THR A 435 -4.82 -2.21 -11.20
CA THR A 435 -6.25 -2.40 -11.39
C THR A 435 -6.95 -2.45 -10.03
N TYR A 436 -8.17 -1.92 -9.97
CA TYR A 436 -9.02 -2.05 -8.78
C TYR A 436 -10.41 -2.49 -9.20
N ALA A 437 -10.91 -3.54 -8.59
CA ALA A 437 -12.30 -3.98 -8.71
C ALA A 437 -12.66 -4.85 -7.49
N LYS A 438 -13.87 -4.76 -6.99
CA LYS A 438 -14.40 -5.64 -5.92
C LYS A 438 -13.50 -5.71 -4.69
N SER A 439 -12.98 -4.56 -4.28
CA SER A 439 -12.00 -4.44 -3.18
C SER A 439 -10.66 -5.16 -3.41
N LEU A 440 -10.42 -5.64 -4.62
CA LEU A 440 -9.14 -6.22 -5.04
C LEU A 440 -8.35 -5.19 -5.83
N VAL A 441 -7.11 -4.95 -5.42
CA VAL A 441 -6.12 -4.20 -6.20
C VAL A 441 -5.18 -5.20 -6.85
N GLY A 442 -5.12 -5.20 -8.18
CA GLY A 442 -4.17 -5.97 -8.95
C GLY A 442 -2.96 -5.11 -9.32
N LEU A 443 -1.77 -5.66 -9.14
CA LEU A 443 -0.51 -5.08 -9.58
C LEU A 443 0.01 -5.92 -10.73
N LYS A 444 0.40 -5.29 -11.83
CA LYS A 444 0.97 -5.99 -12.98
C LYS A 444 2.24 -5.29 -13.46
N LYS A 445 3.36 -6.00 -13.35
CA LYS A 445 4.71 -5.53 -13.75
C LYS A 445 5.05 -4.16 -13.14
N VAL A 446 4.67 -3.91 -11.88
CA VAL A 446 5.01 -2.67 -11.19
C VAL A 446 6.50 -2.67 -10.90
N HIS A 447 7.26 -1.90 -11.67
CA HIS A 447 8.71 -1.79 -11.56
C HIS A 447 9.08 -0.77 -10.49
N ILE A 448 9.71 -1.25 -9.43
CA ILE A 448 10.23 -0.46 -8.31
C ILE A 448 11.75 -0.51 -8.30
N LYS A 449 12.40 0.63 -8.04
CA LYS A 449 13.86 0.72 -8.07
C LYS A 449 14.38 1.77 -7.11
N GLU A 450 15.32 1.35 -6.30
CA GLU A 450 16.12 2.18 -5.37
C GLU A 450 17.57 1.72 -5.45
N SER A 451 18.48 2.38 -4.74
CA SER A 451 19.90 2.01 -4.70
C SER A 451 20.14 0.56 -4.25
N TRP A 452 19.28 0.04 -3.38
CA TRP A 452 19.43 -1.28 -2.77
C TRP A 452 18.47 -2.35 -3.33
N TYR A 453 17.49 -1.98 -4.15
CA TYR A 453 16.64 -2.94 -4.86
C TYR A 453 16.26 -2.47 -6.28
N ASP A 454 16.06 -3.41 -7.17
CA ASP A 454 15.53 -3.23 -8.53
C ASP A 454 14.73 -4.48 -8.88
N GLY A 455 13.44 -4.34 -9.21
CA GLY A 455 12.60 -5.47 -9.56
C GLY A 455 11.17 -5.11 -9.91
N LYS A 456 10.39 -6.12 -10.30
CA LYS A 456 8.98 -5.99 -10.69
C LYS A 456 8.08 -6.70 -9.70
N VAL A 457 6.97 -6.08 -9.38
CA VAL A 457 5.94 -6.62 -8.49
C VAL A 457 4.70 -6.96 -9.30
N ASP A 458 4.24 -8.19 -9.19
CA ASP A 458 2.98 -8.69 -9.70
C ASP A 458 2.14 -9.24 -8.54
N GLY A 459 0.81 -9.24 -8.67
CA GLY A 459 -0.05 -9.87 -7.67
C GLY A 459 -1.33 -9.12 -7.38
N LYS A 460 -1.96 -9.48 -6.27
CA LYS A 460 -3.24 -8.91 -5.86
C LYS A 460 -3.27 -8.63 -4.37
N THR A 461 -3.93 -7.55 -3.98
CA THR A 461 -4.22 -7.25 -2.57
C THR A 461 -5.71 -7.05 -2.36
N ASN A 462 -6.24 -7.58 -1.29
CA ASN A 462 -7.64 -7.43 -0.90
C ASN A 462 -7.74 -6.40 0.22
N LEU A 463 -8.38 -5.27 -0.07
CA LEU A 463 -8.50 -4.14 0.87
C LEU A 463 -9.45 -4.43 2.04
N LYS A 464 -10.41 -5.37 1.91
CA LYS A 464 -11.33 -5.77 2.99
C LYS A 464 -10.63 -6.68 4.00
N THR A 465 -9.95 -7.73 3.51
CA THR A 465 -9.23 -8.68 4.36
C THR A 465 -7.87 -8.15 4.78
N LYS A 466 -7.39 -7.07 4.13
CA LYS A 466 -6.07 -6.47 4.34
C LYS A 466 -4.94 -7.48 4.14
N ARG A 467 -5.06 -8.32 3.10
CA ARG A 467 -4.07 -9.33 2.69
C ARG A 467 -3.68 -9.12 1.24
N ALA A 468 -2.41 -9.37 0.95
CA ALA A 468 -1.88 -9.33 -0.39
C ALA A 468 -1.01 -10.56 -0.67
N ASP A 469 -1.20 -11.14 -1.85
CA ASP A 469 -0.35 -12.18 -2.42
C ASP A 469 0.37 -11.59 -3.62
N LEU A 470 1.66 -11.37 -3.46
CA LEU A 470 2.52 -10.69 -4.42
C LEU A 470 3.65 -11.61 -4.86
N LYS A 471 4.18 -11.31 -6.02
CA LYS A 471 5.36 -11.92 -6.60
C LYS A 471 6.34 -10.79 -6.92
N PHE A 472 7.51 -10.81 -6.29
CA PHE A 472 8.57 -9.87 -6.56
C PHE A 472 9.65 -10.52 -7.44
N ASP A 473 9.72 -10.14 -8.69
CA ASP A 473 10.78 -10.57 -9.60
C ASP A 473 11.97 -9.63 -9.41
N ALA A 474 12.83 -9.98 -8.47
CA ALA A 474 14.01 -9.23 -8.10
C ALA A 474 15.11 -9.38 -9.16
N LYS A 475 15.44 -8.31 -9.86
CA LYS A 475 16.65 -8.20 -10.66
C LYS A 475 17.87 -8.07 -9.76
N HIS A 476 17.73 -7.27 -8.70
CA HIS A 476 18.77 -7.02 -7.72
C HIS A 476 18.17 -6.59 -6.38
N VAL A 477 18.65 -7.19 -5.27
CA VAL A 477 18.46 -6.72 -3.90
C VAL A 477 19.80 -6.80 -3.18
N SER A 478 20.25 -5.70 -2.58
CA SER A 478 21.50 -5.71 -1.78
C SER A 478 21.31 -4.89 -0.52
N ILE A 479 21.72 -5.46 0.60
CA ILE A 479 21.66 -4.82 1.92
C ILE A 479 23.09 -4.72 2.47
N GLY A 480 23.44 -3.56 3.03
CA GLY A 480 24.77 -3.19 3.54
C GLY A 480 25.30 -1.96 2.82
N ASP A 481 26.08 -1.15 3.53
CA ASP A 481 26.66 0.08 2.99
C ASP A 481 27.81 -0.21 1.99
N GLU A 482 29.08 -0.02 2.41
CA GLU A 482 30.24 -0.28 1.58
C GLU A 482 30.48 -1.79 1.35
N GLU A 483 30.25 -2.63 2.37
CA GLU A 483 30.29 -4.07 2.29
C GLU A 483 28.88 -4.68 2.30
N LYS A 484 28.37 -4.98 1.11
CA LYS A 484 27.07 -5.64 0.95
C LYS A 484 27.09 -7.03 1.56
N PHE A 485 26.42 -7.21 2.72
CA PHE A 485 26.37 -8.51 3.41
C PHE A 485 25.27 -9.42 2.88
N PHE A 486 24.21 -8.87 2.22
CA PHE A 486 23.17 -9.65 1.57
C PHE A 486 23.05 -9.22 0.10
N VAL A 487 23.11 -10.16 -0.83
CA VAL A 487 22.98 -9.92 -2.28
C VAL A 487 22.16 -11.02 -2.91
N LEU A 488 20.98 -10.63 -3.45
CA LEU A 488 20.11 -11.51 -4.20
C LEU A 488 19.96 -10.93 -5.62
N LYS A 489 20.11 -11.79 -6.64
CA LYS A 489 20.03 -11.39 -8.05
C LYS A 489 19.17 -12.39 -8.83
N ASN A 490 18.38 -11.87 -9.78
CA ASN A 490 17.58 -12.63 -10.74
C ASN A 490 16.77 -13.75 -10.07
N ARG A 491 15.98 -13.37 -9.06
CA ARG A 491 15.19 -14.32 -8.27
C ARG A 491 13.76 -13.83 -8.10
N THR A 492 12.84 -14.74 -8.27
CA THR A 492 11.42 -14.51 -7.98
C THR A 492 11.12 -14.89 -6.54
N LEU A 493 10.52 -13.96 -5.81
CA LEU A 493 10.12 -14.12 -4.41
C LEU A 493 8.59 -14.02 -4.30
N PRO A 494 7.88 -15.08 -3.90
CA PRO A 494 6.50 -14.95 -3.44
C PRO A 494 6.47 -14.20 -2.12
N LEU A 495 5.56 -13.26 -1.98
CA LEU A 495 5.37 -12.41 -0.80
C LEU A 495 3.91 -12.51 -0.35
N HIS A 496 3.68 -12.86 0.91
CA HIS A 496 2.38 -12.77 1.54
C HIS A 496 2.38 -11.60 2.52
N LEU A 497 1.53 -10.62 2.30
CA LEU A 497 1.43 -9.44 3.15
C LEU A 497 0.10 -9.45 3.91
N GLU A 498 0.16 -9.09 5.18
CA GLU A 498 -1.00 -8.76 6.00
C GLU A 498 -0.78 -7.39 6.63
N TYR A 499 -1.70 -6.43 6.38
CA TYR A 499 -1.55 -5.03 6.81
C TYR A 499 -2.76 -4.57 7.64
N LYS A 500 -2.98 -5.23 8.79
CA LYS A 500 -3.98 -4.84 9.80
C LYS A 500 -3.39 -3.79 10.77
N LYS A 501 -3.35 -4.11 12.07
CA LYS A 501 -2.70 -3.27 13.08
C LYS A 501 -1.18 -3.24 12.90
N ASN A 502 -0.61 -4.38 12.51
CA ASN A 502 0.80 -4.54 12.15
C ASN A 502 0.90 -4.92 10.67
N VAL A 503 1.95 -4.48 10.00
CA VAL A 503 2.27 -4.94 8.65
C VAL A 503 3.18 -6.16 8.77
N THR A 504 2.71 -7.28 8.25
CA THR A 504 3.49 -8.52 8.18
C THR A 504 3.80 -8.85 6.72
N VAL A 505 5.05 -9.10 6.42
CA VAL A 505 5.54 -9.59 5.13
C VAL A 505 6.14 -10.96 5.35
N ASP A 506 5.57 -11.97 4.73
CA ASP A 506 6.08 -13.34 4.75
C ASP A 506 6.68 -13.68 3.38
N ILE A 507 7.90 -14.20 3.39
CA ILE A 507 8.66 -14.64 2.20
C ILE A 507 8.94 -16.13 2.33
N PRO A 508 8.01 -17.01 1.94
CA PRO A 508 8.09 -18.44 2.21
C PRO A 508 9.34 -19.11 1.64
N SER A 509 9.79 -18.66 0.46
CA SER A 509 10.97 -19.20 -0.21
C SER A 509 12.28 -18.95 0.55
N LEU A 510 12.32 -17.93 1.40
CA LEU A 510 13.45 -17.57 2.26
C LEU A 510 13.22 -17.94 3.72
N LYS A 511 12.03 -18.46 4.07
CA LYS A 511 11.61 -18.69 5.46
C LYS A 511 11.84 -17.44 6.33
N LEU A 512 11.45 -16.31 5.76
CA LEU A 512 11.66 -14.98 6.31
C LEU A 512 10.31 -14.30 6.53
N LYS A 513 10.07 -13.83 7.75
CA LYS A 513 8.89 -13.06 8.11
C LYS A 513 9.30 -11.71 8.72
N ILE A 514 8.75 -10.64 8.20
CA ILE A 514 8.99 -9.28 8.68
C ILE A 514 7.68 -8.73 9.25
N ILE A 515 7.69 -8.27 10.49
CA ILE A 515 6.53 -7.73 11.20
C ILE A 515 6.86 -6.31 11.63
N ASN A 516 6.25 -5.35 10.99
CA ASN A 516 6.37 -3.93 11.36
C ASN A 516 5.31 -3.60 12.41
N GLN A 517 5.75 -3.38 13.63
CA GLN A 517 4.94 -2.99 14.77
C GLN A 517 5.06 -1.46 15.00
N PRO A 518 4.13 -0.81 15.72
CA PRO A 518 4.16 0.65 15.89
C PRO A 518 5.44 1.22 16.51
N LYS A 519 6.14 0.44 17.33
CA LYS A 519 7.36 0.87 18.06
C LYS A 519 8.64 0.20 17.59
N GLU A 520 8.55 -0.92 16.87
CA GLU A 520 9.71 -1.70 16.43
C GLU A 520 9.37 -2.58 15.22
N MET A 521 10.38 -3.00 14.48
CA MET A 521 10.27 -4.02 13.44
C MET A 521 10.89 -5.33 13.92
N LEU A 522 10.17 -6.43 13.77
CA LEU A 522 10.63 -7.79 14.05
C LEU A 522 10.86 -8.50 12.71
N ILE A 523 12.05 -9.07 12.54
CA ILE A 523 12.46 -9.90 11.40
C ILE A 523 12.71 -11.31 11.94
N GLN A 524 11.94 -12.28 11.51
CA GLN A 524 12.03 -13.67 11.91
C GLN A 524 12.62 -14.50 10.78
N LEU A 525 13.75 -15.10 11.02
CA LEU A 525 14.43 -16.07 10.14
C LEU A 525 14.23 -17.47 10.73
N GLU A 526 13.34 -18.24 10.17
CA GLU A 526 13.06 -19.60 10.65
C GLU A 526 14.16 -20.60 10.22
N GLU A 527 14.71 -20.41 9.02
CA GLU A 527 15.76 -21.24 8.44
C GLU A 527 16.83 -20.36 7.79
N ILE A 528 17.94 -20.15 8.49
CA ILE A 528 19.08 -19.37 7.97
C ILE A 528 19.66 -20.01 6.70
N GLU A 529 19.55 -21.34 6.56
CA GLU A 529 19.99 -22.10 5.39
C GLU A 529 19.43 -21.54 4.08
N LYS A 530 18.20 -21.04 4.09
CA LYS A 530 17.50 -20.50 2.92
C LYS A 530 18.05 -19.15 2.46
N ILE A 531 18.58 -18.34 3.39
CA ILE A 531 19.18 -17.05 3.06
C ILE A 531 20.70 -17.13 2.89
N LYS A 532 21.34 -18.20 3.40
CA LYS A 532 22.80 -18.39 3.37
C LYS A 532 23.43 -18.19 1.98
N PRO A 533 22.86 -18.67 0.86
CA PRO A 533 23.42 -18.46 -0.48
C PRO A 533 23.56 -16.98 -0.88
N TYR A 534 22.77 -16.11 -0.25
CA TYR A 534 22.73 -14.67 -0.55
C TYR A 534 23.54 -13.83 0.42
N LEU A 535 24.04 -14.46 1.51
CA LEU A 535 24.86 -13.77 2.50
C LEU A 535 26.33 -13.75 2.03
N LYS A 536 26.96 -12.60 2.12
CA LYS A 536 28.37 -12.38 1.79
C LYS A 536 29.10 -11.89 3.02
N ASN A 537 30.39 -12.24 3.13
CA ASN A 537 31.33 -11.77 4.15
C ASN A 537 30.89 -12.04 5.62
N ILE A 538 30.08 -13.05 5.84
CA ILE A 538 29.76 -13.50 7.19
C ILE A 538 30.90 -14.40 7.68
N GLY A 539 31.71 -13.86 8.61
CA GLY A 539 32.93 -14.45 9.13
C GLY A 539 32.75 -15.68 10.01
N LEU A 540 31.61 -16.34 10.01
CA LEU A 540 31.33 -17.55 10.77
C LEU A 540 30.76 -18.64 9.85
N GLN A 541 31.27 -19.85 9.94
CA GLN A 541 30.67 -21.02 9.26
C GLN A 541 29.37 -21.39 9.97
N ILE A 542 28.31 -20.66 9.60
CA ILE A 542 26.96 -20.97 10.04
C ILE A 542 26.35 -21.86 8.98
N ASP A 543 25.90 -23.02 9.35
CA ASP A 543 25.25 -23.95 8.42
C ASP A 543 23.77 -23.77 8.39
N GLY A 544 23.19 -23.20 9.45
CA GLY A 544 21.78 -22.89 9.53
C GLY A 544 21.38 -22.38 10.91
N GLY A 545 20.07 -22.49 11.20
CA GLY A 545 19.51 -22.05 12.47
C GLY A 545 18.31 -21.13 12.28
N LYS A 546 17.93 -20.44 13.35
CA LYS A 546 16.82 -19.47 13.38
C LYS A 546 17.24 -18.23 14.14
N LEU A 547 16.75 -17.05 13.69
CA LEU A 547 17.00 -15.76 14.33
C LEU A 547 15.76 -14.89 14.34
N ASP A 548 15.47 -14.29 15.48
CA ASP A 548 14.56 -13.18 15.65
C ASP A 548 15.38 -11.89 15.79
N ILE A 549 15.18 -10.94 14.87
CA ILE A 549 15.91 -9.67 14.84
C ILE A 549 14.89 -8.55 15.08
N ARG A 550 15.19 -7.64 16.01
CA ARG A 550 14.35 -6.47 16.32
C ARG A 550 15.12 -5.20 16.05
N THR A 551 14.46 -4.21 15.49
CA THR A 551 15.05 -2.90 15.27
C THR A 551 14.06 -1.78 15.54
N LYS A 552 14.59 -0.68 16.10
CA LYS A 552 13.91 0.61 16.19
C LYS A 552 14.67 1.60 15.30
N GLU A 553 13.95 2.36 14.51
CA GLU A 553 14.53 3.39 13.63
C GLU A 553 15.64 2.93 12.68
N PHE A 554 15.80 1.61 12.47
CA PHE A 554 16.85 1.01 11.61
C PHE A 554 18.30 1.40 11.97
N LYS A 555 18.54 1.83 13.21
CA LYS A 555 19.88 2.22 13.69
C LYS A 555 20.51 1.16 14.57
N THR A 556 19.70 0.47 15.36
CA THR A 556 20.13 -0.59 16.29
C THR A 556 19.30 -1.83 16.03
N TYR A 557 19.98 -2.96 15.88
CA TYR A 557 19.37 -4.27 15.70
C TYR A 557 19.72 -5.15 16.86
N THR A 558 18.73 -5.67 17.56
CA THR A 558 18.92 -6.72 18.56
C THR A 558 18.46 -8.04 17.99
N PHE A 559 19.19 -9.10 18.23
CA PHE A 559 18.82 -10.42 17.74
C PHE A 559 18.91 -11.48 18.83
N LYS A 560 18.08 -12.50 18.70
CA LYS A 560 18.06 -13.69 19.56
C LYS A 560 17.72 -14.91 18.73
N GLY A 561 18.37 -16.04 18.98
CA GLY A 561 18.07 -17.27 18.24
C GLY A 561 19.01 -18.41 18.53
N GLU A 562 19.09 -19.30 17.57
CA GLU A 562 19.95 -20.50 17.62
C GLU A 562 20.66 -20.67 16.29
N LEU A 563 21.98 -20.77 16.33
CA LEU A 563 22.82 -21.06 15.16
C LEU A 563 23.19 -22.51 15.11
N LYS A 564 23.15 -23.13 13.92
CA LYS A 564 23.63 -24.49 13.67
C LYS A 564 24.98 -24.45 12.96
N ARG A 565 25.88 -25.39 13.33
CA ARG A 565 27.26 -25.47 12.82
C ARG A 565 27.69 -26.91 12.61
N ARG A 566 28.50 -27.19 11.59
CA ARG A 566 29.10 -28.48 11.32
C ARG A 566 30.39 -28.69 12.07
N SER A 567 31.20 -27.62 12.19
CA SER A 567 32.51 -27.70 12.82
C SER A 567 32.45 -27.38 14.30
N CYS A 568 33.09 -28.23 15.09
CA CYS A 568 33.17 -28.13 16.52
C CYS A 568 34.49 -27.51 16.96
N PHE A 569 34.42 -26.30 17.52
CA PHE A 569 35.58 -25.67 18.15
C PHE A 569 35.30 -25.10 19.53
N PHE A 570 34.03 -25.11 19.97
CA PHE A 570 33.63 -24.83 21.33
C PHE A 570 33.08 -26.10 21.99
N TYR A 571 33.54 -26.38 23.18
CA TYR A 571 33.21 -27.58 23.95
C TYR A 571 32.83 -27.16 25.38
N ASP A 572 31.89 -27.85 25.99
CA ASP A 572 31.59 -27.68 27.41
C ASP A 572 32.65 -28.31 28.33
N LYS A 573 32.36 -28.34 29.64
CA LYS A 573 33.21 -28.92 30.64
C LYS A 573 33.40 -30.43 30.44
N GLU A 574 32.41 -31.11 29.87
CA GLU A 574 32.37 -32.55 29.60
C GLU A 574 32.98 -32.91 28.26
N ASN A 575 33.52 -31.94 27.53
CA ASN A 575 34.05 -32.07 26.18
C ASN A 575 32.99 -32.41 25.12
N LEU A 576 31.70 -32.16 25.39
CA LEU A 576 30.66 -32.30 24.42
C LEU A 576 30.68 -31.12 23.45
N CYS A 577 30.51 -31.42 22.18
CA CYS A 577 30.41 -30.40 21.14
C CYS A 577 28.98 -29.95 20.94
N HIS A 578 28.75 -28.65 21.07
CA HIS A 578 27.46 -28.06 20.79
C HIS A 578 27.40 -27.59 19.35
N THR A 579 26.66 -28.29 18.51
CA THR A 579 26.39 -27.91 17.11
C THR A 579 25.24 -26.90 16.99
N LYS A 580 24.36 -26.87 18.01
CA LYS A 580 23.30 -25.87 18.16
C LYS A 580 23.74 -24.86 19.21
N VAL A 581 23.79 -23.59 18.84
CA VAL A 581 24.36 -22.52 19.66
C VAL A 581 23.29 -21.46 19.92
N PRO A 582 22.64 -21.45 21.08
CA PRO A 582 21.76 -20.37 21.49
C PRO A 582 22.54 -19.06 21.52
N CYS A 583 22.03 -18.02 20.89
CA CYS A 583 22.74 -16.75 20.78
C CYS A 583 21.78 -15.55 20.88
N ASN A 584 22.35 -14.44 21.28
CA ASN A 584 21.73 -13.13 21.21
C ASN A 584 22.80 -12.05 21.00
N GLY A 585 22.37 -10.86 20.62
CA GLY A 585 23.34 -9.77 20.44
C GLY A 585 22.71 -8.50 19.93
N THR A 586 23.59 -7.54 19.65
CA THR A 586 23.21 -6.22 19.17
C THR A 586 24.15 -5.79 18.07
N VAL A 587 23.59 -5.23 17.00
CA VAL A 587 24.31 -4.60 15.88
C VAL A 587 23.97 -3.13 15.84
N THR A 588 24.96 -2.28 15.79
CA THR A 588 24.85 -0.83 15.59
C THR A 588 25.73 -0.41 14.42
N LYS A 589 25.65 0.85 13.98
CA LYS A 589 26.54 1.38 12.96
C LYS A 589 28.02 1.22 13.31
N ASN A 590 28.35 1.33 14.60
CA ASN A 590 29.72 1.38 15.11
C ASN A 590 30.19 0.07 15.74
N GLY A 591 29.31 -0.92 15.96
CA GLY A 591 29.72 -2.11 16.69
C GLY A 591 28.74 -3.28 16.56
N PHE A 592 29.26 -4.46 16.91
CA PHE A 592 28.53 -5.71 16.96
C PHE A 592 28.91 -6.46 18.24
N ASP A 593 27.92 -6.71 19.08
CA ASP A 593 28.04 -7.55 20.27
C ASP A 593 27.27 -8.84 20.06
N PHE A 594 27.95 -9.97 20.30
CA PHE A 594 27.40 -11.29 20.14
C PHE A 594 27.61 -12.11 21.41
N TYR A 595 26.57 -12.66 21.95
CA TYR A 595 26.56 -13.55 23.10
C TYR A 595 26.03 -14.91 22.68
N ALA A 596 26.66 -15.94 23.23
CA ALA A 596 26.23 -17.33 23.01
C ALA A 596 26.46 -18.19 24.26
N PHE A 597 25.87 -19.40 24.28
CA PHE A 597 25.97 -20.35 25.38
C PHE A 597 25.65 -19.73 26.75
N ASP A 598 24.51 -19.05 26.85
CA ASP A 598 24.05 -18.33 28.05
C ASP A 598 25.08 -17.33 28.59
N LYS A 599 25.58 -16.50 27.68
CA LYS A 599 26.64 -15.49 27.94
C LYS A 599 28.02 -16.07 28.32
N ARG A 600 28.22 -17.36 28.17
CA ARG A 600 29.56 -17.98 28.35
C ARG A 600 30.53 -17.61 27.22
N LEU A 601 30.02 -17.19 26.08
CA LEU A 601 30.76 -16.59 24.97
C LEU A 601 30.24 -15.15 24.74
N HIS A 602 31.17 -14.20 24.70
CA HIS A 602 30.91 -12.81 24.31
C HIS A 602 31.92 -12.39 23.25
N PHE A 603 31.43 -11.92 22.11
CA PHE A 603 32.28 -11.38 21.05
C PHE A 603 31.86 -9.92 20.76
N ASN A 604 32.81 -9.00 20.95
CA ASN A 604 32.65 -7.61 20.64
C ASN A 604 33.55 -7.28 19.44
N VAL A 605 32.94 -6.86 18.33
CA VAL A 605 33.67 -6.58 17.08
C VAL A 605 34.47 -5.30 17.15
N GLU A 606 33.95 -4.25 17.77
CA GLU A 606 34.63 -2.97 17.91
C GLU A 606 35.99 -3.12 18.63
N LYS A 607 35.99 -3.86 19.73
CA LYS A 607 37.21 -4.21 20.51
C LYS A 607 37.95 -5.38 19.90
N SER A 608 37.43 -6.01 18.85
CA SER A 608 37.96 -7.26 18.27
C SER A 608 38.28 -8.31 19.36
N ARG A 609 37.38 -8.46 20.32
CA ARG A 609 37.59 -9.27 21.53
C ARG A 609 36.53 -10.39 21.63
N LEU A 610 37.01 -11.62 21.81
CA LEU A 610 36.22 -12.79 22.14
C LEU A 610 36.49 -13.19 23.58
N THR A 611 35.48 -13.18 24.43
CA THR A 611 35.59 -13.61 25.84
C THR A 611 34.86 -14.94 26.02
N LEU A 612 35.54 -15.88 26.64
CA LEU A 612 35.04 -17.22 26.96
C LEU A 612 35.05 -17.45 28.46
N LYS A 613 33.95 -17.95 29.03
CA LYS A 613 33.79 -18.22 30.46
C LYS A 613 33.20 -19.64 30.61
N ASN A 614 33.90 -20.52 31.31
CA ASN A 614 33.48 -21.93 31.44
C ASN A 614 33.18 -22.63 30.10
N LEU A 615 33.88 -22.24 29.04
CA LEU A 615 33.74 -22.81 27.70
C LEU A 615 35.10 -23.09 27.10
N ASN A 616 35.32 -24.32 26.64
CA ASN A 616 36.59 -24.74 26.07
C ASN A 616 36.65 -24.40 24.58
N ILE A 617 37.86 -24.14 24.08
CA ILE A 617 38.06 -23.80 22.66
C ILE A 617 39.16 -24.71 22.05
N ASP A 618 38.91 -25.24 20.85
CA ASP A 618 39.95 -25.78 19.97
C ASP A 618 40.44 -24.68 19.03
N LEU A 619 41.55 -24.06 19.36
CA LEU A 619 42.09 -22.93 18.63
C LEU A 619 42.53 -23.31 17.20
N LYS A 620 43.05 -24.55 16.96
CA LYS A 620 43.39 -25.01 15.60
C LYS A 620 42.17 -25.08 14.71
N GLN A 621 41.09 -25.67 15.19
CA GLN A 621 39.83 -25.74 14.43
C GLN A 621 39.17 -24.38 14.27
N PHE A 622 39.19 -23.53 15.30
CA PHE A 622 38.68 -22.17 15.22
C PHE A 622 39.39 -21.35 14.14
N LEU A 623 40.72 -21.40 14.08
CA LEU A 623 41.53 -20.74 13.06
C LEU A 623 41.27 -21.30 11.66
N ALA A 624 41.22 -22.64 11.49
CA ALA A 624 40.92 -23.25 10.22
C ALA A 624 39.55 -22.89 9.69
N SER A 625 38.55 -22.67 10.58
CA SER A 625 37.25 -22.16 10.21
C SER A 625 37.30 -20.72 9.72
N ARG A 626 38.20 -19.93 10.24
CA ARG A 626 38.41 -18.51 9.89
C ARG A 626 39.17 -18.37 8.59
N ASP A 627 40.19 -19.16 8.32
CA ASP A 627 41.04 -19.10 7.11
C ASP A 627 40.25 -19.42 5.82
N LYS A 628 39.22 -20.28 5.88
CA LYS A 628 38.31 -20.53 4.75
C LYS A 628 37.49 -19.33 4.30
N ILE A 629 37.32 -18.33 5.16
CA ILE A 629 36.50 -17.14 4.94
C ILE A 629 37.36 -15.97 4.43
N GLN A 630 38.65 -15.96 4.79
CA GLN A 630 39.53 -14.82 4.67
C GLN A 630 40.23 -14.60 3.31
N LYS A 631 39.95 -15.37 2.30
CA LYS A 631 40.55 -15.10 0.97
C LYS A 631 40.27 -13.74 0.40
N LYS A 632 39.41 -12.91 1.04
CA LYS A 632 39.00 -11.58 0.54
C LYS A 632 38.90 -10.40 1.53
N SER A 633 39.14 -10.60 2.87
CA SER A 633 39.08 -9.46 3.80
C SER A 633 40.38 -9.26 4.57
N LYS A 634 40.82 -7.97 4.76
CA LYS A 634 41.94 -7.62 5.66
C LYS A 634 41.64 -8.09 7.08
N VAL A 635 42.43 -9.06 7.56
CA VAL A 635 42.30 -9.62 8.90
C VAL A 635 42.56 -8.57 9.94
N LYS A 636 41.57 -8.26 10.74
CA LYS A 636 41.74 -7.40 11.92
C LYS A 636 42.38 -8.24 13.05
N ARG A 637 43.15 -7.57 13.93
CA ARG A 637 43.62 -8.17 15.19
C ARG A 637 42.46 -8.78 15.97
N LEU A 638 42.62 -9.97 16.57
CA LEU A 638 41.64 -10.60 17.44
C LEU A 638 42.25 -10.98 18.76
N VAL A 639 41.62 -10.57 19.85
CA VAL A 639 41.98 -10.93 21.22
C VAL A 639 40.94 -11.94 21.74
N ILE A 640 41.43 -13.11 22.27
CA ILE A 640 40.57 -14.13 22.89
C ILE A 640 40.96 -14.23 24.36
N ILE A 641 40.01 -13.92 25.25
CA ILE A 641 40.17 -14.02 26.69
C ILE A 641 39.32 -15.18 27.21
N GLY A 642 39.97 -16.12 27.89
CA GLY A 642 39.32 -17.26 28.54
C GLY A 642 39.41 -17.18 30.06
N LYS A 643 38.32 -17.53 30.74
CA LYS A 643 38.25 -17.71 32.19
C LYS A 643 37.65 -19.09 32.50
N LYS A 644 38.28 -19.86 33.36
CA LYS A 644 37.90 -21.26 33.71
C LYS A 644 37.64 -22.09 32.42
N SER A 645 38.55 -21.98 31.47
CA SER A 645 38.46 -22.54 30.11
C SER A 645 39.68 -23.40 29.81
N LYS A 646 39.46 -24.47 29.04
CA LYS A 646 40.55 -25.30 28.51
C LYS A 646 40.86 -24.85 27.08
N LEU A 647 42.13 -24.67 26.81
CA LEU A 647 42.66 -24.35 25.50
C LEU A 647 43.16 -25.63 24.84
N ARG A 648 42.65 -25.94 23.65
CA ARG A 648 43.12 -27.04 22.83
C ARG A 648 43.71 -26.50 21.52
N TYR A 649 44.85 -27.07 21.15
CA TYR A 649 45.44 -26.87 19.81
C TYR A 649 45.76 -28.21 19.21
N GLY A 650 44.89 -28.80 18.40
CA GLY A 650 45.01 -30.14 17.89
C GLY A 650 45.03 -31.20 19.02
N LYS A 651 46.17 -31.94 19.14
CA LYS A 651 46.38 -32.96 20.20
C LYS A 651 46.74 -32.37 21.59
N TYR A 652 47.16 -31.09 21.63
CA TYR A 652 47.53 -30.47 22.90
C TYR A 652 46.29 -29.88 23.61
N ARG A 653 46.10 -30.29 24.86
CA ARG A 653 45.06 -29.80 25.73
C ARG A 653 45.66 -29.11 26.95
N LEU A 654 45.37 -27.85 27.10
CA LEU A 654 45.78 -27.07 28.24
C LEU A 654 44.58 -26.77 29.13
N VAL A 655 44.63 -27.15 30.36
CA VAL A 655 43.66 -26.75 31.38
C VAL A 655 44.16 -25.47 31.97
N THR A 656 43.37 -24.41 31.94
CA THR A 656 43.73 -23.08 32.41
C THR A 656 42.60 -22.50 33.27
N ASP A 657 42.96 -21.65 34.24
CA ASP A 657 42.01 -20.79 34.92
C ASP A 657 41.66 -19.57 34.05
N SER A 658 42.68 -19.07 33.36
CA SER A 658 42.53 -17.93 32.42
C SER A 658 43.56 -18.03 31.29
N TYR A 659 43.18 -17.42 30.15
CA TYR A 659 44.16 -17.22 29.07
C TYR A 659 43.82 -15.94 28.29
N ASP A 660 44.85 -15.38 27.71
CA ASP A 660 44.78 -14.25 26.77
C ASP A 660 45.51 -14.66 25.49
N ILE A 661 44.80 -14.59 24.36
CA ILE A 661 45.33 -14.99 23.05
C ILE A 661 45.15 -13.81 22.08
N GLU A 662 46.25 -13.34 21.55
CA GLU A 662 46.30 -12.37 20.49
C GLU A 662 46.59 -13.03 19.16
N ILE A 663 45.69 -12.87 18.20
CA ILE A 663 45.86 -13.26 16.80
C ILE A 663 46.09 -12.02 15.96
N LYS A 664 47.27 -11.90 15.39
CA LYS A 664 47.65 -10.74 14.55
C LYS A 664 47.08 -10.86 13.13
N PRO A 665 47.03 -9.75 12.38
CA PRO A 665 46.57 -9.75 10.98
C PRO A 665 47.31 -10.75 10.07
N ASN A 666 48.60 -10.99 10.29
CA ASN A 666 49.40 -11.93 9.53
C ASN A 666 49.21 -13.42 9.97
N GLY A 667 48.19 -13.69 10.82
CA GLY A 667 47.93 -15.03 11.32
C GLY A 667 48.82 -15.51 12.45
N ASN A 668 49.81 -14.74 12.86
CA ASN A 668 50.65 -15.08 14.02
C ASN A 668 49.82 -14.98 15.31
N ILE A 669 50.13 -15.90 16.24
CA ILE A 669 49.43 -16.02 17.51
C ILE A 669 50.41 -15.83 18.66
N LYS A 670 50.01 -15.08 19.67
CA LYS A 670 50.60 -15.05 20.98
C LYS A 670 49.56 -15.37 22.02
N ALA A 671 49.87 -16.23 22.97
CA ALA A 671 48.95 -16.56 24.04
C ALA A 671 49.66 -16.72 25.38
N LEU A 672 48.99 -16.27 26.42
CA LEU A 672 49.35 -16.53 27.82
C LEU A 672 48.22 -17.29 28.46
N GLY A 673 48.53 -18.35 29.19
CA GLY A 673 47.57 -19.09 30.01
C GLY A 673 48.08 -19.20 31.44
N SER A 674 47.14 -19.25 32.39
CA SER A 674 47.50 -19.51 33.80
C SER A 674 46.59 -20.59 34.38
N LEU A 675 47.14 -21.32 35.37
CA LEU A 675 46.45 -22.30 36.20
C LEU A 675 47.04 -22.27 37.60
N ASP A 676 46.27 -21.95 38.62
CA ASP A 676 46.69 -21.88 40.02
C ASP A 676 47.98 -21.06 40.22
N GLY A 677 48.13 -19.93 39.45
CA GLY A 677 49.30 -19.07 39.45
C GLY A 677 50.47 -19.52 38.52
N ASP A 678 50.44 -20.72 38.00
CA ASP A 678 51.43 -21.18 37.01
C ASP A 678 51.09 -20.58 35.64
N ILE A 679 52.14 -20.14 34.89
CA ILE A 679 51.96 -19.45 33.58
C ILE A 679 52.54 -20.33 32.46
N ILE A 680 51.83 -20.36 31.35
CA ILE A 680 52.28 -20.97 30.11
C ILE A 680 52.20 -19.92 28.98
N LYS A 681 53.24 -19.82 28.19
CA LYS A 681 53.30 -19.01 26.98
C LYS A 681 53.13 -19.92 25.75
N PHE A 682 52.32 -19.49 24.83
CA PHE A 682 52.09 -20.16 23.56
C PHE A 682 52.28 -19.14 22.46
N SER A 683 52.96 -19.47 21.39
CA SER A 683 53.01 -18.65 20.20
C SER A 683 53.05 -19.49 18.93
N ARG A 684 52.52 -18.95 17.85
CA ARG A 684 52.57 -19.54 16.52
C ARG A 684 53.04 -18.48 15.53
N LYS A 685 54.04 -18.83 14.73
CA LYS A 685 54.51 -18.02 13.60
C LYS A 685 54.48 -18.88 12.35
N GLY A 686 53.55 -18.58 11.43
CA GLY A 686 53.27 -19.45 10.29
C GLY A 686 52.85 -20.87 10.74
N LYS A 687 53.56 -21.93 10.37
CA LYS A 687 53.34 -23.32 10.80
C LYS A 687 54.07 -23.68 12.08
N GLN A 688 55.02 -22.83 12.52
CA GLN A 688 55.84 -23.10 13.69
C GLN A 688 55.09 -22.74 14.99
N LEU A 689 54.98 -23.74 15.87
CA LEU A 689 54.39 -23.64 17.20
C LEU A 689 55.47 -23.55 18.26
N PHE A 690 55.27 -22.72 19.27
CA PHE A 690 56.15 -22.58 20.42
C PHE A 690 55.33 -22.61 21.72
N ILE A 691 55.69 -23.47 22.65
CA ILE A 691 55.04 -23.57 23.97
C ILE A 691 56.15 -23.47 25.00
N GLN A 692 55.99 -22.62 25.98
CA GLN A 692 56.98 -22.43 27.07
C GLN A 692 56.28 -22.32 28.41
N ALA A 693 56.79 -22.97 29.41
CA ALA A 693 56.35 -22.86 30.80
C ALA A 693 57.56 -22.95 31.75
N LEU A 694 57.53 -22.19 32.83
CA LEU A 694 58.59 -22.11 33.81
C LEU A 694 58.09 -22.58 35.19
N ARG A 695 58.71 -23.61 35.77
CA ARG A 695 58.43 -24.09 37.10
C ARG A 695 56.95 -24.40 37.40
N VAL A 696 56.24 -24.93 36.41
CA VAL A 696 54.79 -25.24 36.50
C VAL A 696 54.55 -26.57 37.22
N LYS A 697 53.39 -26.71 37.81
CA LYS A 697 52.94 -27.98 38.45
C LYS A 697 52.54 -29.00 37.40
N ASP A 698 52.54 -30.29 37.85
CA ASP A 698 52.19 -31.48 37.05
C ASP A 698 50.80 -31.34 36.38
N LYS A 699 49.84 -30.67 36.99
CA LYS A 699 48.49 -30.43 36.46
C LYS A 699 48.50 -29.68 35.12
N LEU A 700 49.44 -28.75 34.93
CA LEU A 700 49.63 -27.98 33.69
C LEU A 700 50.48 -28.75 32.67
N LEU A 701 51.45 -29.55 33.14
CA LEU A 701 52.39 -30.34 32.34
C LEU A 701 51.68 -31.51 31.63
N HIS A 702 50.90 -32.33 32.37
CA HIS A 702 50.34 -33.59 31.90
C HIS A 702 49.56 -33.50 30.56
N PRO A 703 48.72 -32.48 30.31
CA PRO A 703 48.01 -32.37 29.03
C PRO A 703 48.93 -32.05 27.85
N LEU A 704 50.11 -31.47 28.11
CA LEU A 704 51.06 -31.05 27.07
C LEU A 704 51.97 -32.18 26.62
N ILE A 705 52.40 -33.07 27.56
CA ILE A 705 53.30 -34.16 27.26
C ILE A 705 52.59 -35.50 27.11
N HIS A 706 51.26 -35.54 27.32
CA HIS A 706 50.46 -36.77 27.31
C HIS A 706 50.92 -37.88 28.29
N PHE A 707 51.56 -37.44 29.39
CA PHE A 707 52.10 -38.38 30.40
C PHE A 707 51.74 -37.91 31.83
N LYS A 708 51.14 -38.80 32.59
CA LYS A 708 50.68 -38.51 33.97
C LYS A 708 51.58 -39.09 35.10
N GLY A 709 52.66 -39.63 34.70
CA GLY A 709 53.57 -40.28 35.64
C GLY A 709 54.47 -39.41 36.48
N LEU A 710 54.67 -38.14 36.04
CA LEU A 710 55.39 -37.11 36.76
C LEU A 710 54.43 -36.35 37.69
N LYS A 711 54.68 -36.48 39.00
CA LYS A 711 53.79 -35.87 40.03
C LYS A 711 54.57 -35.06 41.07
N LYS A 712 53.88 -34.07 41.66
CA LYS A 712 54.42 -33.32 42.83
C LYS A 712 55.77 -32.65 42.57
N GLY A 713 56.15 -32.40 41.33
CA GLY A 713 57.36 -31.67 40.92
C GLY A 713 57.06 -30.25 40.39
N ARG A 714 58.14 -29.51 40.04
CA ARG A 714 58.14 -28.33 39.27
C ARG A 714 58.79 -28.61 37.92
N TYR A 715 58.14 -28.06 36.85
CA TYR A 715 58.56 -28.44 35.51
C TYR A 715 58.72 -27.17 34.67
N SER A 716 59.88 -27.05 34.03
CA SER A 716 60.12 -26.07 33.01
C SER A 716 60.14 -26.73 31.64
N LEU A 717 59.47 -26.24 30.68
CA LEU A 717 59.35 -26.88 29.38
C LEU A 717 59.39 -25.88 28.23
N LYS A 718 59.99 -26.34 27.12
CA LYS A 718 59.97 -25.64 25.82
C LYS A 718 59.63 -26.70 24.76
N ILE A 719 58.53 -26.45 24.02
CA ILE A 719 58.14 -27.31 22.92
C ILE A 719 58.04 -26.43 21.68
N SER A 720 58.69 -26.79 20.59
CA SER A 720 58.72 -26.02 19.35
C SER A 720 58.75 -26.89 18.11
N GLY A 721 58.20 -26.41 17.03
CA GLY A 721 58.20 -27.10 15.72
C GLY A 721 56.85 -26.97 14.97
N ASP A 722 56.78 -27.72 13.89
CA ASP A 722 55.54 -27.85 13.10
C ASP A 722 54.71 -29.02 13.65
N PRO A 723 53.51 -28.80 14.21
CA PRO A 723 52.64 -29.83 14.76
C PRO A 723 52.25 -30.93 13.78
N ASP A 724 52.28 -30.64 12.46
CA ASP A 724 51.93 -31.59 11.41
C ASP A 724 53.17 -32.37 10.88
N LYS A 725 54.39 -31.98 11.33
CA LYS A 725 55.65 -32.61 10.97
C LYS A 725 56.38 -33.08 12.20
N VAL A 726 57.20 -32.22 12.78
CA VAL A 726 58.07 -32.54 13.93
C VAL A 726 57.94 -31.44 14.98
N MET A 727 57.64 -31.87 16.22
CA MET A 727 57.70 -31.01 17.40
C MET A 727 58.90 -31.48 18.26
N LYS A 728 59.74 -30.53 18.68
CA LYS A 728 60.87 -30.81 19.63
C LYS A 728 60.42 -30.34 21.00
N GLY A 729 60.61 -31.15 22.00
CA GLY A 729 60.35 -30.87 23.40
C GLY A 729 61.54 -30.96 24.28
N HIS A 730 61.71 -29.96 25.17
CA HIS A 730 62.70 -29.96 26.22
C HIS A 730 62.00 -29.73 27.54
N ILE A 731 62.22 -30.69 28.54
CA ILE A 731 61.57 -30.62 29.84
C ILE A 731 62.67 -30.68 30.92
N ILE A 732 62.62 -29.70 31.80
CA ILE A 732 63.38 -29.70 33.02
C ILE A 732 62.48 -30.11 34.17
N VAL A 733 62.93 -31.04 35.01
CA VAL A 733 62.19 -31.59 36.15
C VAL A 733 62.94 -31.21 37.43
N GLU A 734 62.25 -30.44 38.29
CA GLU A 734 62.78 -30.05 39.60
C GLU A 734 61.95 -30.72 40.68
N GLY A 735 62.48 -31.72 41.26
CA GLY A 735 61.80 -32.55 42.27
C GLY A 735 60.64 -33.39 41.75
N GLY A 736 59.89 -33.99 42.64
CA GLY A 736 58.71 -34.77 42.28
C GLY A 736 58.89 -36.26 42.34
N THR A 737 57.93 -36.97 41.75
CA THR A 737 57.95 -38.47 41.78
C THR A 737 57.52 -38.98 40.40
N LEU A 738 58.28 -39.88 39.86
CA LEU A 738 57.88 -40.69 38.70
C LEU A 738 57.10 -41.90 39.18
N SER A 739 55.82 -41.97 38.95
CA SER A 739 55.00 -43.11 39.46
C SER A 739 53.84 -43.45 38.55
N ASN A 740 53.07 -44.49 38.84
CA ASN A 740 51.82 -44.89 38.11
C ASN A 740 52.09 -45.14 36.62
N PHE A 741 53.17 -45.72 36.32
CA PHE A 741 53.53 -46.08 34.96
C PHE A 741 53.90 -47.55 34.94
N LYS A 742 53.18 -48.40 34.21
CA LYS A 742 53.37 -49.85 34.20
C LYS A 742 54.79 -50.26 33.84
N ALA A 743 55.44 -49.59 32.92
CA ALA A 743 56.83 -49.83 32.58
C ALA A 743 57.77 -49.54 33.76
N TYR A 744 57.47 -48.52 34.59
CA TYR A 744 58.26 -48.31 35.83
C TYR A 744 58.04 -49.38 36.82
N ASN A 745 56.79 -49.80 37.06
CA ASN A 745 56.49 -50.87 38.01
C ASN A 745 57.09 -52.21 37.56
N ASN A 746 57.01 -52.55 36.26
CA ASN A 746 57.66 -53.72 35.73
C ASN A 746 59.20 -53.63 35.77
N THR A 747 59.78 -52.43 35.56
CA THR A 747 61.19 -52.19 35.74
C THR A 747 61.57 -52.33 37.17
N LEU A 748 60.79 -51.84 38.14
CA LEU A 748 61.05 -52.07 39.58
C LEU A 748 60.94 -53.55 39.97
N ALA A 749 59.87 -54.19 39.49
CA ALA A 749 59.78 -55.67 39.74
C ALA A 749 60.94 -56.42 39.16
N PHE A 750 61.36 -56.11 37.95
CA PHE A 750 62.52 -56.70 37.31
C PHE A 750 63.84 -56.40 38.07
N ILE A 751 64.07 -55.16 38.52
CA ILE A 751 65.17 -54.73 39.32
C ILE A 751 65.22 -55.59 40.62
N ASN A 752 64.10 -55.85 41.25
CA ASN A 752 63.97 -56.64 42.45
C ASN A 752 64.29 -58.17 42.23
N THR A 753 64.26 -58.65 40.97
CA THR A 753 64.63 -60.03 40.63
C THR A 753 66.15 -60.24 40.47
N ILE A 754 66.92 -59.18 40.40
CA ILE A 754 68.38 -59.24 40.26
C ILE A 754 69.01 -59.01 41.63
N PRO A 755 69.63 -60.11 42.24
CA PRO A 755 70.14 -60.00 43.59
C PRO A 755 71.11 -58.84 43.84
N ALA A 756 71.94 -58.48 42.88
CA ALA A 756 72.82 -57.33 42.93
C ALA A 756 72.12 -55.96 42.93
N LEU A 757 70.85 -55.87 42.50
CA LEU A 757 70.04 -54.70 42.49
C LEU A 757 68.94 -54.69 43.56
N ALA A 758 68.68 -55.83 44.19
CA ALA A 758 67.65 -55.93 45.24
C ALA A 758 68.05 -55.09 46.49
N THR A 759 69.28 -54.80 46.69
CA THR A 759 69.77 -53.82 47.69
C THR A 759 69.53 -52.42 47.36
N LEU A 760 69.04 -52.04 46.08
CA LEU A 760 68.59 -50.79 45.66
C LEU A 760 67.14 -50.42 46.13
N SER A 761 66.51 -51.37 46.86
CA SER A 761 65.22 -51.13 47.51
C SER A 761 65.30 -50.07 48.64
N SER A 762 66.42 -49.44 48.85
CA SER A 762 66.66 -48.30 49.72
C SER A 762 66.18 -46.98 49.12
N PRO A 763 66.00 -45.92 49.86
CA PRO A 763 65.02 -44.82 49.67
C PRO A 763 65.17 -44.08 48.36
N GLY A 764 64.28 -44.39 47.40
CA GLY A 764 64.24 -43.73 46.09
C GLY A 764 63.51 -44.50 45.02
N PHE A 765 63.63 -45.78 44.94
CA PHE A 765 62.81 -46.74 44.17
C PHE A 765 61.82 -47.43 45.10
N SER A 766 60.59 -47.12 45.00
CA SER A 766 59.50 -47.69 45.81
C SER A 766 58.25 -47.90 44.98
N GLU A 767 57.30 -48.71 45.46
CA GLU A 767 56.01 -48.90 44.87
C GLU A 767 55.21 -47.51 44.74
N LYS A 768 55.57 -46.54 45.61
CA LYS A 768 55.02 -45.15 45.58
C LYS A 768 55.66 -44.31 44.47
N GLY A 769 56.67 -44.83 43.75
CA GLY A 769 57.39 -44.20 42.65
C GLY A 769 58.82 -43.79 42.93
N PHE A 770 59.54 -43.39 41.89
CA PHE A 770 60.91 -42.88 41.96
C PHE A 770 60.95 -41.39 42.35
N LYS A 771 61.58 -41.04 43.46
CA LYS A 771 61.73 -39.65 43.92
C LYS A 771 62.83 -38.96 43.15
N ILE A 772 62.43 -37.97 42.35
CA ILE A 772 63.29 -37.16 41.49
C ILE A 772 63.88 -36.01 42.33
N LYS A 773 65.18 -35.75 42.23
CA LYS A 773 65.76 -34.40 42.62
C LYS A 773 65.77 -33.44 41.45
N GLU A 774 66.21 -33.86 40.31
CA GLU A 774 66.33 -33.09 39.09
C GLU A 774 66.28 -34.01 37.85
N GLY A 775 65.92 -33.45 36.68
CA GLY A 775 65.97 -34.19 35.44
C GLY A 775 65.82 -33.30 34.20
N VAL A 776 66.26 -33.82 33.07
CA VAL A 776 66.12 -33.23 31.78
C VAL A 776 65.67 -34.26 30.78
N ILE A 777 64.67 -33.95 30.00
CA ILE A 777 64.09 -34.83 28.98
C ILE A 777 64.04 -34.08 27.67
N GLU A 778 64.71 -34.62 26.65
CA GLU A 778 64.63 -34.09 25.29
C GLU A 778 63.91 -35.11 24.42
N TYR A 779 62.95 -34.65 23.67
CA TYR A 779 62.16 -35.54 22.82
C TYR A 779 61.70 -34.84 21.55
N ARG A 780 61.38 -35.68 20.55
CA ARG A 780 60.69 -35.26 19.31
C ARG A 780 59.33 -35.96 19.21
N MET A 781 58.32 -35.28 18.77
CA MET A 781 57.03 -35.86 18.43
C MET A 781 56.89 -35.84 16.91
N ILE A 782 56.61 -36.96 16.29
CA ILE A 782 56.39 -37.14 14.86
C ILE A 782 55.08 -37.90 14.72
N GLY A 783 54.03 -37.22 14.35
CA GLY A 783 52.70 -37.82 14.36
C GLY A 783 52.34 -38.35 15.75
N GLU A 784 52.05 -39.62 15.83
CA GLU A 784 51.69 -40.31 17.10
C GLU A 784 52.87 -40.93 17.85
N ARG A 785 54.14 -40.73 17.38
CA ARG A 785 55.35 -41.20 18.03
C ARG A 785 56.01 -40.11 18.82
N ILE A 786 56.39 -40.43 20.08
CA ILE A 786 57.24 -39.59 20.89
C ILE A 786 58.63 -40.35 20.94
N ILE A 787 59.64 -39.71 20.36
CA ILE A 787 61.03 -40.22 20.33
C ILE A 787 61.78 -39.44 21.38
N PHE A 788 62.22 -40.15 22.46
CA PHE A 788 63.07 -39.57 23.48
C PHE A 788 64.50 -39.61 22.97
N ASP A 789 65.07 -38.49 22.65
CA ASP A 789 66.44 -38.36 22.21
C ASP A 789 67.38 -38.49 23.42
N SER A 790 66.94 -37.96 24.56
CA SER A 790 67.69 -38.05 25.83
C SER A 790 66.70 -37.97 27.01
N VAL A 791 66.86 -38.83 27.96
CA VAL A 791 66.22 -38.83 29.28
C VAL A 791 67.30 -38.84 30.33
N TYR A 792 67.42 -37.82 31.16
CA TYR A 792 68.26 -37.77 32.37
C TYR A 792 67.35 -37.44 33.56
N ILE A 793 67.34 -38.33 34.55
CA ILE A 793 66.57 -38.14 35.76
C ILE A 793 67.45 -38.60 36.95
N LYS A 794 67.80 -37.65 37.82
CA LYS A 794 68.59 -37.89 39.04
C LYS A 794 67.68 -37.99 40.27
N GLY A 795 67.71 -39.14 40.92
CA GLY A 795 66.98 -39.25 42.15
C GLY A 795 67.88 -39.15 43.36
N ARG A 796 67.40 -39.65 44.51
CA ARG A 796 68.21 -39.69 45.75
C ARG A 796 69.19 -40.81 45.74
N SER A 797 68.84 -41.96 45.19
CA SER A 797 69.63 -43.22 45.24
C SER A 797 70.17 -43.69 43.90
N ALA A 798 69.62 -43.15 42.80
CA ALA A 798 70.06 -43.52 41.47
C ALA A 798 69.84 -42.39 40.46
N THR A 799 70.52 -42.44 39.30
CA THR A 799 70.41 -41.66 38.15
C THR A 799 69.91 -42.55 36.97
N ILE A 800 68.81 -42.10 36.28
CA ILE A 800 68.31 -42.82 35.13
C ILE A 800 68.69 -42.01 33.89
N VAL A 801 69.31 -42.64 32.94
CA VAL A 801 69.67 -42.15 31.64
C VAL A 801 69.07 -43.07 30.60
N GLY A 802 68.50 -42.47 29.51
CA GLY A 802 67.91 -43.35 28.51
C GLY A 802 67.52 -42.62 27.22
N LYS A 803 67.13 -43.41 26.22
CA LYS A 803 66.57 -42.99 24.95
C LYS A 803 65.63 -44.09 24.44
N GLY A 804 64.74 -43.69 23.47
CA GLY A 804 63.80 -44.65 22.90
C GLY A 804 62.56 -43.97 22.34
N GLU A 805 61.53 -44.76 22.17
CA GLU A 805 60.28 -44.19 21.62
C GLU A 805 59.04 -44.81 22.26
N ILE A 806 57.95 -43.98 22.20
CA ILE A 806 56.62 -44.39 22.56
C ILE A 806 55.68 -44.05 21.40
N ASN A 807 54.86 -45.01 20.96
CA ASN A 807 53.79 -44.76 20.01
C ASN A 807 52.46 -44.68 20.77
N ILE A 808 51.90 -43.51 20.83
CA ILE A 808 50.69 -43.23 21.60
C ILE A 808 49.47 -43.97 21.03
N LYS A 809 49.34 -44.03 19.69
CA LYS A 809 48.20 -44.67 19.01
C LYS A 809 48.25 -46.17 19.12
N LYS A 810 49.40 -46.76 18.86
CA LYS A 810 49.66 -48.26 19.01
C LYS A 810 49.82 -48.65 20.45
N LYS A 811 49.99 -47.72 21.37
CA LYS A 811 50.31 -47.92 22.78
C LYS A 811 51.54 -48.81 22.97
N THR A 812 52.56 -48.65 22.15
CA THR A 812 53.84 -49.46 22.26
C THR A 812 54.93 -48.57 22.82
N ILE A 813 55.89 -49.24 23.50
CA ILE A 813 57.10 -48.68 24.08
C ILE A 813 58.32 -49.42 23.61
N ASN A 814 59.41 -48.74 23.30
CA ASN A 814 60.72 -49.26 23.05
C ASN A 814 61.75 -48.26 23.60
N MET A 815 62.22 -48.53 24.82
CA MET A 815 63.14 -47.68 25.54
C MET A 815 64.40 -48.49 25.98
N LYS A 816 65.53 -47.77 25.86
CA LYS A 816 66.78 -48.30 26.50
C LYS A 816 67.12 -47.37 27.65
N LEU A 817 67.33 -47.88 28.83
CA LEU A 817 67.64 -47.12 30.05
C LEU A 817 68.95 -47.68 30.70
N ALA A 818 69.73 -46.72 31.21
CA ALA A 818 70.86 -47.13 32.11
C ALA A 818 70.55 -46.54 33.51
N ILE A 819 70.57 -47.40 34.52
CA ILE A 819 70.35 -46.99 35.90
C ILE A 819 71.71 -47.03 36.61
N GLN A 820 72.18 -45.85 37.03
CA GLN A 820 73.40 -45.64 37.77
C GLN A 820 73.13 -45.43 39.25
N THR A 821 73.69 -46.22 40.14
CA THR A 821 73.52 -46.09 41.61
C THR A 821 74.33 -44.91 42.18
N ALA A 822 73.96 -44.46 43.38
CA ALA A 822 74.71 -43.42 44.08
C ALA A 822 75.98 -44.09 44.79
N ARG A 823 77.04 -43.33 44.99
CA ARG A 823 78.32 -43.74 45.49
C ARG A 823 78.30 -44.53 46.83
N GLU A 824 77.32 -44.27 47.70
CA GLU A 824 77.29 -44.88 49.07
C GLU A 824 76.89 -46.35 49.12
N LEU A 825 76.56 -46.99 48.01
CA LEU A 825 76.23 -48.45 47.99
C LEU A 825 77.31 -49.36 47.40
N GLY A 826 78.49 -48.81 47.06
CA GLY A 826 79.62 -49.48 46.37
C GLY A 826 80.44 -50.45 47.22
N SER A 827 80.23 -50.51 48.55
CA SER A 827 81.10 -51.43 49.41
C SER A 827 80.65 -52.90 49.40
N PHE A 828 79.49 -53.22 48.86
CA PHE A 828 78.92 -54.59 48.87
C PHE A 828 79.08 -55.36 47.55
N VAL A 829 79.74 -54.81 46.55
CA VAL A 829 79.71 -55.39 45.22
C VAL A 829 81.03 -56.11 44.81
N GLY A 830 81.99 -56.35 45.79
CA GLY A 830 83.33 -56.90 45.47
C GLY A 830 83.35 -58.29 44.86
N ASN A 831 82.29 -59.14 44.97
CA ASN A 831 82.33 -60.56 44.60
C ASN A 831 81.24 -61.00 43.57
N LEU A 832 80.66 -59.99 42.74
CA LEU A 832 79.71 -60.38 41.73
C LEU A 832 80.39 -60.56 40.37
N PRO A 833 80.05 -61.63 39.60
CA PRO A 833 80.58 -61.84 38.26
C PRO A 833 80.15 -60.73 37.36
N LEU A 834 81.07 -60.12 36.58
CA LEU A 834 80.83 -59.15 35.63
C LEU A 834 79.84 -59.62 34.54
N LEU A 835 78.54 -59.45 34.77
CA LEU A 835 77.54 -59.63 33.73
C LEU A 835 77.63 -58.48 32.79
N GLY A 836 77.72 -58.70 31.45
CA GLY A 836 77.97 -57.69 30.44
C GLY A 836 76.90 -56.54 30.31
N TYR A 837 75.91 -56.54 31.19
CA TYR A 837 74.85 -55.44 31.28
C TYR A 837 75.12 -54.52 32.50
N ILE A 838 76.17 -54.83 33.38
CA ILE A 838 76.54 -54.04 34.54
C ILE A 838 77.93 -53.45 34.27
N LEU A 839 78.09 -52.16 34.42
CA LEU A 839 79.33 -51.42 34.31
C LEU A 839 79.65 -50.74 35.65
N MET A 840 80.90 -50.94 36.12
CA MET A 840 81.42 -50.27 37.32
C MET A 840 82.08 -48.94 36.90
N GLY A 841 81.71 -47.87 37.48
CA GLY A 841 82.38 -46.59 37.29
C GLY A 841 83.64 -46.44 38.20
N LYS A 842 84.64 -45.62 37.80
CA LYS A 842 85.82 -45.32 38.58
C LYS A 842 85.52 -44.79 40.01
N ASP A 843 84.29 -44.31 40.22
CA ASP A 843 83.70 -43.77 41.44
C ASP A 843 82.95 -44.85 42.27
N LYS A 844 83.11 -46.13 41.99
CA LYS A 844 82.42 -47.27 42.60
C LYS A 844 80.90 -47.26 42.40
N SER A 845 80.37 -46.47 41.42
CA SER A 845 79.00 -46.60 41.06
C SER A 845 78.72 -47.80 40.14
N MET A 846 77.53 -48.40 40.26
CA MET A 846 77.12 -49.51 39.39
C MET A 846 76.08 -49.00 38.37
N THR A 847 76.24 -49.38 37.12
CA THR A 847 75.34 -49.05 36.05
C THR A 847 74.73 -50.29 35.42
N VAL A 848 73.45 -50.41 35.40
CA VAL A 848 72.65 -51.46 34.74
C VAL A 848 71.92 -50.98 33.53
N GLY A 849 72.17 -51.66 32.40
CA GLY A 849 71.43 -51.37 31.18
C GLY A 849 70.13 -52.17 31.09
N LEU A 850 69.07 -51.57 30.78
CA LEU A 850 67.71 -52.11 30.62
C LEU A 850 67.13 -51.83 29.30
N LYS A 851 66.39 -52.71 28.68
CA LYS A 851 65.59 -52.54 27.50
C LYS A 851 64.11 -52.82 27.84
N ILE A 852 63.25 -51.82 27.59
CA ILE A 852 61.83 -51.93 27.83
C ILE A 852 61.11 -51.96 26.47
N THR A 853 60.42 -53.06 26.21
CA THR A 853 59.64 -53.19 24.92
C THR A 853 58.22 -53.64 25.20
N GLY A 854 57.40 -53.78 24.13
CA GLY A 854 56.02 -54.28 24.22
C GLY A 854 55.00 -53.17 24.25
N THR A 855 53.88 -53.40 24.93
CA THR A 855 52.82 -52.39 25.03
C THR A 855 52.91 -51.58 26.33
N LEU A 856 52.37 -50.34 26.34
CA LEU A 856 52.33 -49.53 27.55
C LEU A 856 51.54 -50.19 28.69
N ASP A 857 50.61 -51.09 28.36
CA ASP A 857 49.83 -51.87 29.31
C ASP A 857 50.47 -53.13 29.74
N LYS A 858 51.39 -53.77 28.92
CA LYS A 858 52.16 -55.02 29.20
C LYS A 858 53.61 -54.82 28.75
N PRO A 859 54.37 -53.91 29.38
CA PRO A 859 55.79 -53.76 29.05
C PRO A 859 56.63 -54.95 29.48
N LYS A 860 57.59 -55.32 28.61
CA LYS A 860 58.60 -56.35 28.90
C LYS A 860 59.92 -55.68 29.21
N VAL A 861 60.56 -56.04 30.28
CA VAL A 861 61.90 -55.54 30.73
C VAL A 861 62.92 -56.61 30.61
N GLN A 862 64.09 -56.28 30.03
CA GLN A 862 65.22 -57.18 29.86
C GLN A 862 66.53 -56.43 30.14
N THR A 863 67.60 -57.08 30.53
CA THR A 863 68.91 -56.46 30.59
C THR A 863 69.47 -56.22 29.18
N THR A 864 70.29 -55.15 29.04
CA THR A 864 71.04 -54.84 27.80
C THR A 864 72.34 -54.16 28.12
N ALA A 865 73.26 -54.08 27.15
CA ALA A 865 74.54 -53.41 27.36
C ALA A 865 74.34 -51.93 27.76
N ALA A 866 74.99 -51.54 28.89
CA ALA A 866 74.86 -50.19 29.43
C ALA A 866 75.68 -49.13 28.64
N GLN A 867 76.74 -49.63 27.99
CA GLN A 867 77.75 -48.79 27.31
C GLN A 867 77.10 -47.93 26.16
N ASP A 868 76.19 -48.51 25.40
CA ASP A 868 75.51 -47.91 24.30
C ASP A 868 74.56 -46.72 24.71
N ILE A 869 74.26 -46.62 26.00
CA ILE A 869 73.37 -45.71 26.58
C ILE A 869 74.10 -44.54 27.25
N LEU A 870 75.29 -44.82 27.79
CA LEU A 870 76.14 -43.86 28.54
C LEU A 870 76.87 -42.84 27.62
N THR A 871 76.92 -43.07 26.31
CA THR A 871 77.55 -42.20 25.32
C THR A 871 76.71 -40.94 25.01
N LEU A 872 75.60 -40.82 25.66
CA LEU A 872 74.78 -39.61 25.55
C LEU A 872 75.55 -38.38 26.09
N PRO A 873 75.42 -37.13 25.47
CA PRO A 873 76.18 -35.98 25.89
C PRO A 873 75.63 -35.37 27.21
N LEU A 874 75.96 -36.08 28.31
CA LEU A 874 75.53 -35.69 29.67
C LEU A 874 76.07 -34.34 30.14
N GLN A 875 77.16 -33.81 29.55
CA GLN A 875 77.72 -32.53 29.87
C GLN A 875 76.83 -31.33 29.38
N ILE A 876 76.13 -31.55 28.29
CA ILE A 876 75.19 -30.50 27.78
C ILE A 876 73.96 -30.44 28.66
N LEU A 877 73.54 -31.62 29.13
CA LEU A 877 72.39 -31.75 30.03
C LEU A 877 72.66 -31.11 31.39
N LYS A 878 73.91 -31.24 31.95
CA LYS A 878 74.28 -30.67 33.25
C LYS A 878 74.26 -29.15 33.26
N ARG A 879 74.75 -28.50 32.21
CA ARG A 879 74.72 -27.01 32.06
C ARG A 879 73.30 -26.43 31.93
N THR A 880 72.37 -27.22 31.45
CA THR A 880 70.97 -26.84 31.24
C THR A 880 70.19 -26.77 32.57
N ILE A 881 70.55 -27.52 33.55
CA ILE A 881 69.91 -27.60 34.88
C ILE A 881 70.29 -26.35 35.75
N GLU A 882 71.49 -25.80 35.53
CA GLU A 882 72.01 -24.70 36.35
C GLU A 882 71.27 -23.33 36.12
N SER A 883 70.51 -23.16 35.01
CA SER A 883 69.75 -21.98 34.78
C SER A 883 68.49 -22.20 33.92
N PRO A 884 67.40 -22.63 34.54
CA PRO A 884 66.13 -22.85 33.84
C PRO A 884 65.67 -21.64 33.04
N ALA A 885 65.98 -20.41 33.49
CA ALA A 885 65.64 -19.18 32.82
C ALA A 885 66.41 -19.00 31.49
N HIS A 886 67.59 -19.50 31.33
CA HIS A 886 68.42 -19.36 30.12
C HIS A 886 67.85 -20.16 28.92
N ILE A 887 67.08 -21.22 29.19
CA ILE A 887 66.46 -22.06 28.15
C ILE A 887 65.26 -21.36 27.56
N ILE A 888 64.60 -20.50 28.34
CA ILE A 888 63.34 -19.84 27.96
C ILE A 888 63.65 -18.56 27.22
N ASN A 889 64.76 -17.86 27.46
CA ASN A 889 65.14 -16.65 26.81
C ASN A 889 65.91 -16.77 25.48
N LYS A 890 66.42 -17.95 25.14
CA LYS A 890 66.95 -18.32 23.81
C LYS A 890 65.85 -19.04 23.01
#